data_94bf63507649bb7bc1e181bb31eb9adc
#
_entry.id   94bf63507649bb7bc1e181bb31eb9adc
#
_cell.length_a   1.000
_cell.length_b   1.000
_cell.length_c   1.000
_cell.angle_alpha   90.00
_cell.angle_beta   90.00
_cell.angle_gamma   90.00
#
_symmetry.space_group_name_H-M   'P 1'
#
loop_
_entity.id
_entity.type
_entity.pdbx_description
1 polymer ?
#
loop_
_entity_poly.entity_id
_entity_poly.type
_entity_poly.pdbx_seq_one_letter_code
_entity_poly.pdbx_strand_id
1 'polypeptide(L)'
;MSELKRTQLYDAHVAAGADMVDFGGWEMPIQYPTGIVAEHLYTRHACGLFDVSHMGRLLIEGPERIAFLQHVLSSNVMALDIKQAQYAIIPDENGSAIDDAYLYKFNEENFLLVVNAANTEKDLAHLLPISKEYDCTITDISGDYAAIAVQGPKSKEIMLTLTKGKAVTEPMKNALNIIELEGHKAWIAKTGYTGEPLGYEVYVKSCDAEWLWNRLVELGGRPAGLGARDTLRLEAGLPLYGHEMGKGPDGSNMPIFAVSLAKFAVSFSDQKGDFIGRAALTRQSEAFKKIMNRDFSGMDVLPKRIMPITLLDRGVMRAGMEIYRNGELVGWVTSGTMVPYYRSEGEGLATVITDETAKRSIGMCYIASDVLEDDKVEIDVRGKRLKAVIPPYHMRVDAPPFARPIIYGYEPAQMDVKVDDRAKKAIELIFDATHNHEWRQRQCINLIPSENSASRAVQLLCASDPAFRYAEHKKVKSFYDQDIFYYQGTKFIDRVEQLLVEQMKEYFNCTEVETRVISGQMSNMATFSALMDWKNRLDRKHTPQRLGYVMNNHIIKGGHLSAQPMGALRDYIAIDPVTERHAIVNFPVCEDNIYKIDVEETKKLIDQYRPELIIFGKSMVLHKEPVAAIRKFVDEQNIPTTIMYDMAHVLGLVGDYFQKPFEEGAEIVTGSTHKTFFGPQRGVIATNWKKEDLKYGLWETIQSRAFPGSVSNHHLGTQLGLLMAAYEMNTFKAQYQKAIIENAKHFAKALKKQGLDVAGDPEIGYTETHQVIASVGYGMGPEIAERLERNNIIVNYQATPDEEGFTASGALRMGMSEMTRFGFGFEEFDKLAELMADCILRGKEVGDEVTKLRGGYTRMHYCFDDEEMLNALESFSAKIGL
;
A
#
# COMPACT_ATOMS: atom_id res chain seq x y z
N MET A 1 -39.51 21.57 27.87
CA MET A 1 -38.46 21.22 26.92
C MET A 1 -37.13 21.45 27.65
N SER A 2 -36.31 20.47 27.83
CA SER A 2 -34.95 20.68 28.36
C SER A 2 -34.19 21.65 27.43
N GLU A 3 -33.45 22.56 27.96
CA GLU A 3 -32.60 23.47 27.17
C GLU A 3 -31.57 22.62 26.43
N LEU A 4 -31.44 22.84 25.11
CA LEU A 4 -30.47 22.07 24.28
C LEU A 4 -29.04 22.45 24.69
N LYS A 5 -28.15 21.45 24.69
CA LYS A 5 -26.72 21.67 24.91
C LYS A 5 -26.12 22.41 23.70
N ARG A 6 -25.10 23.24 23.92
CA ARG A 6 -24.38 23.99 22.87
C ARG A 6 -22.90 23.66 22.88
N THR A 7 -22.31 23.59 21.70
CA THR A 7 -20.84 23.46 21.57
C THR A 7 -20.15 24.81 21.79
N GLN A 8 -18.83 24.77 21.90
CA GLN A 8 -17.99 25.97 22.02
C GLN A 8 -18.05 26.84 20.74
N LEU A 9 -18.50 26.28 19.62
CA LEU A 9 -18.57 26.95 18.31
C LEU A 9 -19.98 27.46 17.97
N TYR A 10 -20.95 27.34 18.89
CA TYR A 10 -22.33 27.72 18.65
C TYR A 10 -22.50 29.13 18.06
N ASP A 11 -21.87 30.12 18.70
CA ASP A 11 -21.97 31.54 18.29
C ASP A 11 -21.32 31.73 16.89
N ALA A 12 -20.23 31.01 16.59
CA ALA A 12 -19.59 31.05 15.27
C ALA A 12 -20.49 30.46 14.19
N HIS A 13 -21.27 29.41 14.48
CA HIS A 13 -22.24 28.83 13.54
C HIS A 13 -23.39 29.79 13.28
N VAL A 14 -23.95 30.38 14.33
CA VAL A 14 -25.03 31.38 14.20
C VAL A 14 -24.55 32.60 13.40
N ALA A 15 -23.34 33.10 13.69
CA ALA A 15 -22.75 34.22 12.94
C ALA A 15 -22.49 33.88 11.47
N ALA A 16 -22.19 32.65 11.15
CA ALA A 16 -22.05 32.14 9.78
C ALA A 16 -23.39 31.85 9.07
N GLY A 17 -24.51 32.08 9.75
CA GLY A 17 -25.85 31.88 9.21
C GLY A 17 -26.30 30.43 9.09
N ALA A 18 -25.79 29.55 9.93
CA ALA A 18 -26.16 28.15 9.92
C ALA A 18 -27.61 27.92 10.35
N ASP A 19 -28.27 26.95 9.72
CA ASP A 19 -29.56 26.43 10.14
C ASP A 19 -29.33 25.47 11.33
N MET A 20 -29.70 25.90 12.55
CA MET A 20 -29.49 25.13 13.77
C MET A 20 -30.66 24.21 14.05
N VAL A 21 -30.40 22.95 14.42
CA VAL A 21 -31.41 21.93 14.73
C VAL A 21 -31.08 21.16 16.00
N ASP A 22 -32.08 20.53 16.62
CA ASP A 22 -31.85 19.52 17.66
C ASP A 22 -31.26 18.25 17.05
N PHE A 23 -30.07 17.91 17.49
CA PHE A 23 -29.39 16.67 17.15
C PHE A 23 -28.93 15.96 18.42
N GLY A 24 -29.73 14.97 18.85
CA GLY A 24 -29.41 14.19 20.05
C GLY A 24 -29.25 15.04 21.33
N GLY A 25 -30.06 16.08 21.49
CA GLY A 25 -30.06 16.99 22.65
C GLY A 25 -29.06 18.15 22.52
N TRP A 26 -28.38 18.28 21.38
CA TRP A 26 -27.47 19.39 21.08
C TRP A 26 -28.04 20.28 19.99
N GLU A 27 -27.83 21.60 20.11
CA GLU A 27 -28.18 22.57 19.06
C GLU A 27 -27.03 22.67 18.06
N MET A 28 -27.19 22.01 16.88
CA MET A 28 -26.13 21.78 15.91
C MET A 28 -26.49 22.32 14.51
N PRO A 29 -25.47 22.75 13.72
CA PRO A 29 -25.72 23.21 12.35
C PRO A 29 -26.06 22.01 11.43
N ILE A 30 -27.26 22.02 10.83
CA ILE A 30 -27.63 21.01 9.82
C ILE A 30 -27.01 21.36 8.45
N GLN A 31 -26.98 22.64 8.11
CA GLN A 31 -26.36 23.23 6.92
C GLN A 31 -26.03 24.70 7.13
N TYR A 32 -25.18 25.23 6.26
CA TYR A 32 -24.94 26.66 6.12
C TYR A 32 -25.66 27.22 4.90
N PRO A 33 -25.62 28.56 4.62
CA PRO A 33 -26.36 29.16 3.49
C PRO A 33 -26.06 28.56 2.12
N THR A 34 -24.92 27.92 1.94
CA THR A 34 -24.55 27.20 0.70
C THR A 34 -25.33 25.92 0.46
N GLY A 35 -25.89 25.34 1.52
CA GLY A 35 -26.70 24.13 1.49
C GLY A 35 -25.93 22.82 1.41
N ILE A 36 -26.56 21.75 1.86
CA ILE A 36 -25.97 20.40 2.01
C ILE A 36 -25.24 19.92 0.75
N VAL A 37 -25.81 20.17 -0.44
CA VAL A 37 -25.25 19.70 -1.71
C VAL A 37 -23.89 20.37 -2.00
N ALA A 38 -23.82 21.70 -1.81
CA ALA A 38 -22.58 22.43 -2.03
C ALA A 38 -21.50 22.08 -0.98
N GLU A 39 -21.90 21.88 0.28
CA GLU A 39 -21.02 21.48 1.37
C GLU A 39 -20.43 20.09 1.13
N HIS A 40 -21.25 19.12 0.70
CA HIS A 40 -20.79 17.79 0.32
C HIS A 40 -19.76 17.85 -0.83
N LEU A 41 -20.12 18.51 -1.93
CA LEU A 41 -19.27 18.63 -3.11
C LEU A 41 -17.95 19.36 -2.78
N TYR A 42 -18.04 20.42 -1.99
CA TYR A 42 -16.83 21.15 -1.58
C TYR A 42 -15.90 20.29 -0.73
N THR A 43 -16.44 19.47 0.17
CA THR A 43 -15.63 18.53 0.96
C THR A 43 -14.90 17.53 0.06
N ARG A 44 -15.56 17.02 -0.99
CA ARG A 44 -14.97 16.09 -1.97
C ARG A 44 -13.90 16.74 -2.85
N HIS A 45 -14.02 18.04 -3.11
CA HIS A 45 -13.11 18.76 -4.01
C HIS A 45 -11.99 19.53 -3.27
N ALA A 46 -12.24 19.96 -2.05
CA ALA A 46 -11.33 20.81 -1.30
C ALA A 46 -11.24 20.41 0.19
N CYS A 47 -11.91 21.14 1.09
CA CYS A 47 -11.84 20.88 2.52
C CYS A 47 -13.10 21.35 3.25
N GLY A 48 -13.87 20.41 3.80
CA GLY A 48 -14.99 20.67 4.71
C GLY A 48 -14.54 20.70 6.17
N LEU A 49 -15.12 21.63 6.94
CA LEU A 49 -14.94 21.77 8.37
C LEU A 49 -16.21 21.39 9.11
N PHE A 50 -16.13 20.41 9.99
CA PHE A 50 -17.26 19.93 10.78
C PHE A 50 -16.98 20.14 12.27
N ASP A 51 -17.92 20.79 12.96
CA ASP A 51 -17.91 20.78 14.43
C ASP A 51 -18.37 19.39 14.92
N VAL A 52 -17.49 18.69 15.59
CA VAL A 52 -17.72 17.41 16.25
C VAL A 52 -17.53 17.48 17.76
N SER A 53 -17.60 18.72 18.32
CA SER A 53 -17.42 18.96 19.75
C SER A 53 -18.56 18.42 20.61
N HIS A 54 -19.69 18.05 20.03
CA HIS A 54 -20.81 17.39 20.71
C HIS A 54 -20.53 15.92 21.07
N MET A 55 -19.55 15.26 20.43
CA MET A 55 -19.16 13.87 20.76
C MET A 55 -18.65 13.77 22.21
N GLY A 56 -18.96 12.67 22.89
CA GLY A 56 -18.41 12.39 24.23
C GLY A 56 -16.91 12.08 24.17
N ARG A 57 -16.15 12.65 25.10
CA ARG A 57 -14.68 12.42 25.22
C ARG A 57 -14.36 11.98 26.63
N LEU A 58 -14.13 10.68 26.79
CA LEU A 58 -13.89 10.06 28.11
C LEU A 58 -12.40 9.75 28.23
N LEU A 59 -11.75 10.42 29.19
CA LEU A 59 -10.37 10.16 29.53
C LEU A 59 -10.31 9.02 30.55
N ILE A 60 -9.50 7.99 30.26
CA ILE A 60 -9.39 6.79 31.10
C ILE A 60 -7.96 6.66 31.57
N GLU A 61 -7.78 6.69 32.88
CA GLU A 61 -6.48 6.74 33.57
C GLU A 61 -6.42 5.68 34.68
N GLY A 62 -5.25 5.44 35.20
CA GLY A 62 -5.02 4.53 36.32
C GLY A 62 -4.26 3.26 35.95
N PRO A 63 -3.73 2.52 36.94
CA PRO A 63 -2.90 1.35 36.71
C PRO A 63 -3.60 0.23 35.97
N GLU A 64 -4.91 0.00 36.20
CA GLU A 64 -5.67 -1.09 35.59
C GLU A 64 -6.53 -0.64 34.39
N ARG A 65 -6.28 0.56 33.82
CA ARG A 65 -7.01 1.10 32.64
C ARG A 65 -7.04 0.14 31.44
N ILE A 66 -5.95 -0.60 31.20
CA ILE A 66 -5.89 -1.57 30.10
C ILE A 66 -6.78 -2.77 30.40
N ALA A 67 -6.73 -3.31 31.60
CA ALA A 67 -7.57 -4.43 32.01
C ALA A 67 -9.07 -4.08 31.93
N PHE A 68 -9.43 -2.89 32.41
CA PHE A 68 -10.78 -2.34 32.28
C PHE A 68 -11.22 -2.24 30.82
N LEU A 69 -10.42 -1.57 29.97
CA LEU A 69 -10.74 -1.40 28.56
C LEU A 69 -10.78 -2.74 27.80
N GLN A 70 -9.92 -3.69 28.14
CA GLN A 70 -9.97 -5.06 27.60
C GLN A 70 -11.29 -5.76 27.94
N HIS A 71 -11.87 -5.49 29.11
CA HIS A 71 -13.13 -6.08 29.54
C HIS A 71 -14.37 -5.47 28.87
N VAL A 72 -14.40 -4.14 28.72
CA VAL A 72 -15.61 -3.42 28.28
C VAL A 72 -15.68 -3.15 26.77
N LEU A 73 -14.58 -3.23 26.05
CA LEU A 73 -14.53 -3.04 24.60
C LEU A 73 -14.38 -4.38 23.88
N SER A 74 -14.85 -4.47 22.65
CA SER A 74 -14.70 -5.67 21.80
C SER A 74 -13.32 -5.80 21.16
N SER A 75 -12.58 -4.69 21.01
CA SER A 75 -11.26 -4.64 20.38
C SER A 75 -10.13 -5.02 21.34
N ASN A 76 -8.99 -5.47 20.80
CA ASN A 76 -7.81 -5.75 21.60
C ASN A 76 -7.04 -4.45 21.89
N VAL A 77 -7.18 -3.91 23.10
CA VAL A 77 -6.55 -2.66 23.52
C VAL A 77 -5.03 -2.80 23.66
N MET A 78 -4.53 -4.00 23.96
CA MET A 78 -3.10 -4.28 24.04
C MET A 78 -2.38 -4.20 22.69
N ALA A 79 -3.12 -4.38 21.59
CA ALA A 79 -2.59 -4.26 20.22
C ALA A 79 -2.41 -2.79 19.77
N LEU A 80 -2.79 -1.83 20.61
CA LEU A 80 -2.74 -0.40 20.28
C LEU A 80 -1.43 0.22 20.75
N ASP A 81 -0.58 0.61 19.82
CA ASP A 81 0.66 1.31 20.09
C ASP A 81 0.40 2.79 20.45
N ILE A 82 1.42 3.45 21.05
CA ILE A 82 1.38 4.91 21.27
C ILE A 82 1.24 5.61 19.90
N LYS A 83 0.52 6.73 19.89
CA LYS A 83 0.19 7.53 18.71
C LYS A 83 -0.65 6.77 17.66
N GLN A 84 -1.45 5.83 18.12
CA GLN A 84 -2.42 5.12 17.29
C GLN A 84 -3.83 5.21 17.84
N ALA A 85 -4.81 5.04 16.95
CA ALA A 85 -6.22 4.91 17.29
C ALA A 85 -6.80 3.62 16.73
N GLN A 86 -7.86 3.13 17.35
CA GLN A 86 -8.62 1.98 16.83
C GLN A 86 -10.12 2.18 17.01
N TYR A 87 -10.87 1.68 16.04
CA TYR A 87 -12.31 1.56 16.14
C TYR A 87 -12.66 0.42 17.10
N ALA A 88 -13.59 0.66 17.99
CA ALA A 88 -14.03 -0.27 19.01
C ALA A 88 -15.56 -0.26 19.15
N ILE A 89 -16.13 -1.30 19.71
CA ILE A 89 -17.55 -1.37 20.04
C ILE A 89 -17.67 -1.65 21.53
N ILE A 90 -18.62 -1.01 22.18
CA ILE A 90 -19.05 -1.30 23.55
C ILE A 90 -20.21 -2.31 23.44
N PRO A 91 -19.97 -3.62 23.63
CA PRO A 91 -21.00 -4.64 23.47
C PRO A 91 -21.84 -4.84 24.73
N ASP A 92 -23.06 -5.36 24.56
CA ASP A 92 -23.80 -6.00 25.63
C ASP A 92 -23.53 -7.52 25.68
N GLU A 93 -24.04 -8.18 26.71
CA GLU A 93 -23.89 -9.62 26.92
C GLU A 93 -24.49 -10.48 25.77
N ASN A 94 -25.43 -9.94 25.02
CA ASN A 94 -26.10 -10.60 23.92
C ASN A 94 -25.42 -10.39 22.56
N GLY A 95 -24.33 -9.61 22.51
CA GLY A 95 -23.59 -9.30 21.30
C GLY A 95 -24.26 -8.22 20.43
N SER A 96 -25.02 -7.31 21.04
CA SER A 96 -25.51 -6.09 20.42
C SER A 96 -24.67 -4.89 20.88
N ALA A 97 -24.62 -3.83 20.09
CA ALA A 97 -23.85 -2.64 20.44
C ALA A 97 -24.64 -1.76 21.44
N ILE A 98 -24.01 -1.43 22.56
CA ILE A 98 -24.43 -0.33 23.41
C ILE A 98 -24.06 0.98 22.71
N ASP A 99 -22.80 1.06 22.23
CA ASP A 99 -22.33 2.13 21.34
C ASP A 99 -21.15 1.64 20.49
N ASP A 100 -20.80 2.41 19.47
CA ASP A 100 -19.51 2.31 18.79
C ASP A 100 -18.64 3.51 19.16
N ALA A 101 -17.32 3.30 19.22
CA ALA A 101 -16.39 4.27 19.74
C ALA A 101 -15.05 4.26 19.01
N TYR A 102 -14.29 5.32 19.20
CA TYR A 102 -12.88 5.36 18.81
C TYR A 102 -12.00 5.47 20.05
N LEU A 103 -11.04 4.57 20.19
CA LEU A 103 -10.06 4.57 21.27
C LEU A 103 -8.73 5.13 20.77
N TYR A 104 -8.25 6.18 21.43
CA TYR A 104 -6.99 6.88 21.13
C TYR A 104 -5.96 6.65 22.23
N LYS A 105 -4.74 6.30 21.83
CA LYS A 105 -3.57 6.20 22.75
C LYS A 105 -2.53 7.23 22.34
N PHE A 106 -2.65 8.47 22.84
CA PHE A 106 -1.69 9.53 22.54
C PHE A 106 -0.36 9.38 23.30
N ASN A 107 -0.40 8.78 24.47
CA ASN A 107 0.74 8.57 25.36
C ASN A 107 0.57 7.27 26.18
N GLU A 108 1.54 6.98 27.05
CA GLU A 108 1.49 5.78 27.90
C GLU A 108 0.59 5.91 29.13
N GLU A 109 0.19 7.11 29.51
CA GLU A 109 -0.45 7.38 30.82
C GLU A 109 -1.96 7.17 30.77
N ASN A 110 -2.60 7.44 29.60
CA ASN A 110 -4.04 7.44 29.49
C ASN A 110 -4.54 7.03 28.10
N PHE A 111 -5.85 6.77 28.03
CA PHE A 111 -6.59 6.58 26.78
C PHE A 111 -7.71 7.61 26.69
N LEU A 112 -7.99 8.08 25.48
CA LEU A 112 -9.17 8.87 25.17
C LEU A 112 -10.16 8.00 24.41
N LEU A 113 -11.36 7.77 25.00
CA LEU A 113 -12.46 7.08 24.35
C LEU A 113 -13.46 8.11 23.84
N VAL A 114 -13.66 8.18 22.53
CA VAL A 114 -14.61 9.08 21.89
C VAL A 114 -15.87 8.28 21.54
N VAL A 115 -17.00 8.69 22.08
CA VAL A 115 -18.31 8.03 21.99
C VAL A 115 -19.35 8.94 21.32
N ASN A 116 -20.46 8.35 20.85
CA ASN A 116 -21.51 9.11 20.20
C ASN A 116 -22.21 10.09 21.17
N ALA A 117 -22.47 11.30 20.69
CA ALA A 117 -23.03 12.40 21.50
C ALA A 117 -24.33 12.02 22.23
N ALA A 118 -25.28 11.40 21.51
CA ALA A 118 -26.55 10.98 22.07
C ALA A 118 -26.44 9.81 23.08
N ASN A 119 -25.32 9.10 23.05
CA ASN A 119 -25.09 7.92 23.89
C ASN A 119 -24.19 8.18 25.09
N THR A 120 -23.50 9.34 25.19
CA THR A 120 -22.51 9.61 26.22
C THR A 120 -23.00 9.33 27.65
N GLU A 121 -24.23 9.73 28.00
CA GLU A 121 -24.82 9.47 29.33
C GLU A 121 -25.10 7.97 29.55
N LYS A 122 -25.58 7.27 28.51
CA LYS A 122 -25.82 5.83 28.51
C LYS A 122 -24.52 5.07 28.67
N ASP A 123 -23.49 5.48 27.96
CA ASP A 123 -22.17 4.82 27.99
C ASP A 123 -21.52 5.01 29.37
N LEU A 124 -21.59 6.23 29.94
CA LEU A 124 -21.13 6.46 31.30
C LEU A 124 -21.93 5.64 32.32
N ALA A 125 -23.26 5.54 32.16
CA ALA A 125 -24.09 4.72 33.05
C ALA A 125 -23.74 3.22 32.96
N HIS A 126 -23.24 2.75 31.80
CA HIS A 126 -22.75 1.40 31.63
C HIS A 126 -21.32 1.23 32.19
N LEU A 127 -20.39 2.13 31.84
CA LEU A 127 -18.97 2.00 32.14
C LEU A 127 -18.60 2.28 33.61
N LEU A 128 -19.23 3.30 34.25
CA LEU A 128 -18.89 3.72 35.60
C LEU A 128 -19.15 2.65 36.68
N PRO A 129 -20.20 1.84 36.65
CA PRO A 129 -20.36 0.74 37.60
C PRO A 129 -19.23 -0.29 37.47
N ILE A 130 -18.85 -0.64 36.23
CA ILE A 130 -17.82 -1.65 35.94
C ILE A 130 -16.43 -1.12 36.33
N SER A 131 -16.14 0.16 36.08
CA SER A 131 -14.83 0.75 36.43
C SER A 131 -14.48 0.69 37.91
N LYS A 132 -15.47 0.55 38.79
CA LYS A 132 -15.25 0.45 40.25
C LYS A 132 -14.57 -0.87 40.65
N GLU A 133 -14.56 -1.87 39.77
CA GLU A 133 -13.90 -3.16 39.98
C GLU A 133 -12.40 -3.10 39.59
N TYR A 134 -11.94 -1.94 39.06
CA TYR A 134 -10.59 -1.73 38.58
C TYR A 134 -9.98 -0.47 39.22
N ASP A 135 -8.67 -0.48 39.40
CA ASP A 135 -7.91 0.73 39.77
C ASP A 135 -7.76 1.65 38.55
N CYS A 136 -8.88 2.23 38.13
CA CYS A 136 -8.93 3.21 37.04
C CYS A 136 -10.02 4.26 37.27
N THR A 137 -9.87 5.39 36.59
CA THR A 137 -10.83 6.49 36.59
C THR A 137 -11.29 6.83 35.18
N ILE A 138 -12.57 7.21 35.09
CA ILE A 138 -13.18 7.71 33.82
C ILE A 138 -13.57 9.18 34.11
N THR A 139 -12.99 10.09 33.33
CA THR A 139 -13.29 11.53 33.44
C THR A 139 -13.89 12.01 32.12
N ASP A 140 -15.09 12.58 32.16
CA ASP A 140 -15.68 13.24 30.98
C ASP A 140 -15.01 14.62 30.80
N ILE A 141 -14.21 14.76 29.73
CA ILE A 141 -13.51 15.98 29.35
C ILE A 141 -14.15 16.68 28.15
N SER A 142 -15.39 16.34 27.81
CA SER A 142 -16.12 16.89 26.66
C SER A 142 -16.28 18.39 26.71
N GLY A 143 -16.40 18.96 27.91
CA GLY A 143 -16.49 20.42 28.14
C GLY A 143 -15.14 21.13 28.00
N ASP A 144 -14.02 20.45 28.23
CA ASP A 144 -12.68 21.04 28.32
C ASP A 144 -11.99 21.22 26.98
N TYR A 145 -12.40 20.40 25.99
CA TYR A 145 -11.84 20.37 24.64
C TYR A 145 -12.94 20.53 23.60
N ALA A 146 -12.64 21.27 22.55
CA ALA A 146 -13.41 21.27 21.31
C ALA A 146 -12.79 20.29 20.31
N ALA A 147 -13.59 19.79 19.38
CA ALA A 147 -13.14 18.90 18.32
C ALA A 147 -13.65 19.37 16.95
N ILE A 148 -12.73 19.59 16.03
CA ILE A 148 -13.02 20.03 14.65
C ILE A 148 -12.51 18.97 13.68
N ALA A 149 -13.39 18.45 12.82
CA ALA A 149 -13.01 17.56 11.73
C ALA A 149 -12.67 18.38 10.47
N VAL A 150 -11.45 18.21 9.97
CA VAL A 150 -10.90 18.89 8.80
C VAL A 150 -10.74 17.84 7.69
N GLN A 151 -11.67 17.79 6.73
CA GLN A 151 -11.86 16.64 5.86
C GLN A 151 -11.82 17.03 4.37
N GLY A 152 -11.11 16.26 3.56
CA GLY A 152 -11.06 16.43 2.11
C GLY A 152 -9.65 16.60 1.53
N PRO A 153 -9.50 16.61 0.20
CA PRO A 153 -8.20 16.56 -0.48
C PRO A 153 -7.20 17.66 -0.06
N LYS A 154 -7.68 18.85 0.29
CA LYS A 154 -6.85 19.98 0.74
C LYS A 154 -6.62 20.07 2.25
N SER A 155 -7.17 19.14 3.03
CA SER A 155 -7.00 19.15 4.50
C SER A 155 -5.53 19.07 4.92
N LYS A 156 -4.72 18.27 4.22
CA LYS A 156 -3.28 18.13 4.50
C LYS A 156 -2.53 19.46 4.27
N GLU A 157 -2.80 20.15 3.18
CA GLU A 157 -2.22 21.45 2.85
C GLU A 157 -2.52 22.51 3.91
N ILE A 158 -3.79 22.60 4.32
CA ILE A 158 -4.25 23.51 5.40
C ILE A 158 -3.51 23.20 6.71
N MET A 159 -3.46 21.93 7.09
CA MET A 159 -2.80 21.53 8.33
C MET A 159 -1.29 21.74 8.31
N LEU A 160 -0.62 21.51 7.18
CA LEU A 160 0.80 21.79 6.99
C LEU A 160 1.12 23.30 7.13
N THR A 161 0.21 24.15 6.69
CA THR A 161 0.36 25.62 6.90
C THR A 161 0.36 25.97 8.39
N LEU A 162 -0.55 25.39 9.19
CA LEU A 162 -0.64 25.62 10.63
C LEU A 162 0.58 25.08 11.40
N THR A 163 1.21 24.02 10.88
CA THR A 163 2.43 23.44 11.47
C THR A 163 3.73 24.04 10.93
N LYS A 164 3.64 25.06 10.05
CA LYS A 164 4.79 25.67 9.38
C LYS A 164 5.64 24.65 8.61
N GLY A 165 4.97 23.72 7.92
CA GLY A 165 5.59 22.69 7.08
C GLY A 165 6.05 21.42 7.82
N LYS A 166 5.86 21.34 9.14
CA LYS A 166 6.15 20.09 9.88
C LYS A 166 5.07 19.06 9.65
N ALA A 167 5.45 17.80 9.58
CA ALA A 167 4.51 16.68 9.47
C ALA A 167 3.46 16.71 10.58
N VAL A 168 2.19 16.58 10.21
CA VAL A 168 1.06 16.63 11.15
C VAL A 168 0.95 15.34 11.94
N THR A 169 0.94 14.21 11.22
CA THR A 169 0.95 12.83 11.73
C THR A 169 1.73 11.95 10.77
N GLU A 170 2.01 10.72 11.14
CA GLU A 170 2.39 9.70 10.14
C GLU A 170 1.28 9.57 9.08
N PRO A 171 1.62 9.21 7.83
CA PRO A 171 0.65 9.20 6.71
C PRO A 171 -0.41 8.11 6.81
N MET A 172 -0.26 7.18 7.72
CA MET A 172 -1.18 6.04 7.89
C MET A 172 -2.49 6.46 8.55
N LYS A 173 -3.58 5.81 8.16
CA LYS A 173 -4.87 5.97 8.83
C LYS A 173 -4.76 5.62 10.31
N ASN A 174 -5.49 6.35 11.16
CA ASN A 174 -5.51 6.22 12.61
C ASN A 174 -4.21 6.64 13.33
N ALA A 175 -3.29 7.30 12.65
CA ALA A 175 -2.12 7.90 13.29
C ALA A 175 -2.51 9.11 14.14
N LEU A 176 -1.86 9.25 15.31
CA LEU A 176 -2.07 10.32 16.27
C LEU A 176 -0.82 11.17 16.44
N ASN A 177 -1.01 12.43 16.82
CA ASN A 177 0.10 13.27 17.26
C ASN A 177 -0.36 14.32 18.28
N ILE A 178 0.57 14.84 19.07
CA ILE A 178 0.38 16.01 19.93
C ILE A 178 1.37 17.05 19.44
N ILE A 179 0.86 18.15 18.90
CA ILE A 179 1.67 19.21 18.28
C ILE A 179 1.19 20.60 18.67
N GLU A 180 1.98 21.61 18.34
CA GLU A 180 1.60 23.01 18.42
C GLU A 180 1.13 23.52 17.06
N LEU A 181 -0.05 24.14 17.04
CA LEU A 181 -0.61 24.88 15.91
C LEU A 181 -0.51 26.38 16.22
N GLU A 182 0.43 27.09 15.61
CA GLU A 182 0.66 28.52 15.81
C GLU A 182 0.73 28.96 17.30
N GLY A 183 1.26 28.10 18.19
CA GLY A 183 1.39 28.35 19.64
C GLY A 183 0.30 27.71 20.51
N HIS A 184 -0.73 27.08 19.91
CA HIS A 184 -1.80 26.38 20.63
C HIS A 184 -1.57 24.87 20.60
N LYS A 185 -1.60 24.22 21.77
CA LYS A 185 -1.43 22.77 21.87
C LYS A 185 -2.67 22.06 21.33
N ALA A 186 -2.47 21.17 20.38
CA ALA A 186 -3.52 20.35 19.77
C ALA A 186 -3.20 18.86 19.85
N TRP A 187 -4.23 18.05 20.06
CA TRP A 187 -4.19 16.61 19.81
C TRP A 187 -4.80 16.36 18.44
N ILE A 188 -4.10 15.64 17.61
CA ILE A 188 -4.52 15.41 16.22
C ILE A 188 -4.62 13.93 15.96
N ALA A 189 -5.74 13.53 15.34
CA ALA A 189 -5.98 12.19 14.87
C ALA A 189 -6.16 12.23 13.34
N LYS A 190 -5.49 11.35 12.61
CA LYS A 190 -5.73 11.12 11.19
C LYS A 190 -6.94 10.19 11.02
N THR A 191 -8.08 10.71 11.39
CA THR A 191 -9.38 10.04 11.43
C THR A 191 -10.44 10.90 10.76
N GLY A 192 -11.62 10.35 10.55
CA GLY A 192 -12.76 11.08 10.03
C GLY A 192 -13.92 10.16 9.67
N TYR A 193 -15.10 10.77 9.47
CA TYR A 193 -16.34 10.08 9.20
C TYR A 193 -16.96 10.46 7.83
N THR A 194 -16.09 10.84 6.89
CA THR A 194 -16.49 11.28 5.54
C THR A 194 -16.10 10.31 4.44
N GLY A 195 -15.23 9.35 4.77
CA GLY A 195 -14.62 8.46 3.78
C GLY A 195 -13.46 9.06 3.01
N GLU A 196 -13.11 10.35 3.27
CA GLU A 196 -11.91 10.95 2.69
C GLU A 196 -10.65 10.35 3.33
N PRO A 197 -9.68 9.88 2.54
CA PRO A 197 -8.41 9.38 3.06
C PRO A 197 -7.56 10.49 3.67
N LEU A 198 -7.72 11.72 3.18
CA LEU A 198 -7.11 12.92 3.75
C LEU A 198 -8.12 13.61 4.67
N GLY A 199 -7.86 13.51 5.94
CA GLY A 199 -8.70 14.10 6.97
C GLY A 199 -8.09 14.00 8.34
N TYR A 200 -8.41 14.97 9.18
CA TYR A 200 -7.94 15.07 10.54
C TYR A 200 -9.10 15.42 11.48
N GLU A 201 -9.04 14.91 12.69
CA GLU A 201 -9.83 15.41 13.81
C GLU A 201 -8.86 16.11 14.78
N VAL A 202 -9.12 17.38 15.01
CA VAL A 202 -8.25 18.28 15.77
C VAL A 202 -8.93 18.63 17.08
N TYR A 203 -8.31 18.27 18.18
CA TYR A 203 -8.78 18.54 19.54
C TYR A 203 -7.95 19.66 20.16
N VAL A 204 -8.59 20.75 20.54
CA VAL A 204 -7.96 21.90 21.22
C VAL A 204 -8.73 22.21 22.48
N LYS A 205 -8.10 22.94 23.41
CA LYS A 205 -8.83 23.44 24.60
C LYS A 205 -10.02 24.30 24.19
N SER A 206 -11.10 24.24 24.93
CA SER A 206 -12.35 24.96 24.64
C SER A 206 -12.15 26.45 24.40
N CYS A 207 -11.19 27.10 25.10
CA CYS A 207 -10.85 28.50 24.86
C CYS A 207 -10.16 28.79 23.52
N ASP A 208 -9.60 27.79 22.85
CA ASP A 208 -8.93 27.91 21.55
C ASP A 208 -9.83 27.52 20.37
N ALA A 209 -11.06 27.07 20.64
CA ALA A 209 -11.98 26.54 19.62
C ALA A 209 -12.30 27.54 18.53
N GLU A 210 -12.72 28.74 18.91
CA GLU A 210 -13.11 29.82 17.98
C GLU A 210 -11.90 30.29 17.16
N TRP A 211 -10.72 30.40 17.79
CA TRP A 211 -9.49 30.72 17.09
C TRP A 211 -9.18 29.68 16.00
N LEU A 212 -9.21 28.41 16.35
CA LEU A 212 -8.90 27.34 15.38
C LEU A 212 -9.91 27.31 14.24
N TRP A 213 -11.22 27.43 14.54
CA TRP A 213 -12.26 27.46 13.55
C TRP A 213 -12.06 28.58 12.53
N ASN A 214 -11.89 29.81 13.02
CA ASN A 214 -11.69 30.99 12.17
C ASN A 214 -10.41 30.85 11.33
N ARG A 215 -9.33 30.33 11.93
CA ARG A 215 -8.07 30.15 11.25
C ARG A 215 -8.16 29.11 10.14
N LEU A 216 -8.87 28.01 10.34
CA LEU A 216 -9.13 27.00 9.32
C LEU A 216 -9.97 27.57 8.16
N VAL A 217 -10.96 28.42 8.46
CA VAL A 217 -11.78 29.11 7.43
C VAL A 217 -10.91 30.07 6.62
N GLU A 218 -10.05 30.88 7.25
CA GLU A 218 -9.10 31.76 6.57
C GLU A 218 -8.16 31.02 5.61
N LEU A 219 -7.76 29.80 5.96
CA LEU A 219 -6.89 28.94 5.15
C LEU A 219 -7.63 28.20 4.03
N GLY A 220 -8.93 28.44 3.87
CA GLY A 220 -9.73 27.91 2.76
C GLY A 220 -10.59 26.70 3.11
N GLY A 221 -10.64 26.28 4.38
CA GLY A 221 -11.65 25.32 4.85
C GLY A 221 -13.04 25.97 4.82
N ARG A 222 -14.08 25.22 4.48
CA ARG A 222 -15.47 25.71 4.50
C ARG A 222 -16.31 25.01 5.54
N PRO A 223 -17.08 25.75 6.36
CA PRO A 223 -18.06 25.18 7.24
C PRO A 223 -19.02 24.22 6.51
N ALA A 224 -19.25 23.07 7.09
CA ALA A 224 -20.18 22.05 6.60
C ALA A 224 -20.99 21.47 7.75
N GLY A 225 -22.29 21.34 7.57
CA GLY A 225 -23.22 20.89 8.60
C GLY A 225 -23.41 19.37 8.63
N LEU A 226 -24.24 18.94 9.61
CA LEU A 226 -24.56 17.52 9.82
C LEU A 226 -25.23 16.88 8.60
N GLY A 227 -25.98 17.66 7.79
CA GLY A 227 -26.60 17.15 6.56
C GLY A 227 -25.56 16.71 5.52
N ALA A 228 -24.48 17.50 5.35
CA ALA A 228 -23.38 17.10 4.48
C ALA A 228 -22.58 15.94 5.10
N ARG A 229 -22.36 15.94 6.42
CA ARG A 229 -21.72 14.83 7.14
C ARG A 229 -22.45 13.50 6.91
N ASP A 230 -23.79 13.49 6.96
CA ASP A 230 -24.60 12.30 6.72
C ASP A 230 -24.54 11.83 5.26
N THR A 231 -24.60 12.71 4.27
CA THR A 231 -24.48 12.31 2.86
C THR A 231 -23.09 11.78 2.52
N LEU A 232 -22.03 12.34 3.14
CA LEU A 232 -20.64 11.91 2.96
C LEU A 232 -20.38 10.52 3.57
N ARG A 233 -20.81 10.30 4.84
CA ARG A 233 -20.64 9.01 5.50
C ARG A 233 -21.42 7.90 4.80
N LEU A 234 -22.63 8.23 4.32
CA LEU A 234 -23.49 7.29 3.60
C LEU A 234 -22.86 6.85 2.28
N GLU A 235 -22.29 7.78 1.53
CA GLU A 235 -21.53 7.47 0.32
C GLU A 235 -20.29 6.60 0.63
N ALA A 236 -19.65 6.81 1.77
CA ALA A 236 -18.54 6.01 2.24
C ALA A 236 -18.95 4.63 2.79
N GLY A 237 -20.23 4.38 2.96
CA GLY A 237 -20.73 3.15 3.57
C GLY A 237 -20.41 3.02 5.06
N LEU A 238 -20.22 4.15 5.76
CA LEU A 238 -19.91 4.16 7.19
C LEU A 238 -21.22 4.07 8.00
N PRO A 239 -21.33 3.07 8.91
CA PRO A 239 -22.53 2.89 9.71
C PRO A 239 -22.67 4.03 10.73
N LEU A 240 -23.91 4.35 11.06
CA LEU A 240 -24.27 5.29 12.12
C LEU A 240 -25.06 4.54 13.21
N TYR A 241 -24.66 4.72 14.48
CA TYR A 241 -25.42 4.18 15.59
C TYR A 241 -26.84 4.75 15.60
N GLY A 242 -27.85 3.89 15.83
CA GLY A 242 -29.26 4.25 15.73
C GLY A 242 -29.87 4.03 14.34
N HIS A 243 -29.06 3.75 13.32
CA HIS A 243 -29.48 3.41 11.96
C HIS A 243 -28.98 2.01 11.54
N GLU A 244 -27.67 1.81 11.50
CA GLU A 244 -27.02 0.56 11.09
C GLU A 244 -26.53 -0.29 12.26
N MET A 245 -26.56 0.27 13.47
CA MET A 245 -26.29 -0.43 14.74
C MET A 245 -27.29 0.00 15.81
N GLY A 246 -27.42 -0.81 16.85
CA GLY A 246 -28.39 -0.62 17.90
C GLY A 246 -29.70 -1.36 17.63
N LYS A 247 -30.83 -0.66 17.52
CA LYS A 247 -32.14 -1.27 17.24
C LYS A 247 -32.48 -1.23 15.77
N GLY A 248 -32.95 -2.36 15.24
CA GLY A 248 -33.48 -2.46 13.89
C GLY A 248 -34.82 -1.78 13.74
N PRO A 249 -35.31 -1.63 12.48
CA PRO A 249 -36.63 -1.03 12.19
C PRO A 249 -37.79 -1.77 12.83
N ASP A 250 -37.64 -3.05 13.15
CA ASP A 250 -38.59 -3.91 13.87
C ASP A 250 -38.50 -3.80 15.40
N GLY A 251 -37.60 -2.94 15.91
CA GLY A 251 -37.34 -2.75 17.34
C GLY A 251 -36.46 -3.80 17.99
N SER A 252 -36.04 -4.83 17.25
CA SER A 252 -35.09 -5.83 17.73
C SER A 252 -33.65 -5.26 17.78
N ASN A 253 -32.84 -5.81 18.68
CA ASN A 253 -31.41 -5.46 18.70
C ASN A 253 -30.69 -6.08 17.50
N MET A 254 -29.93 -5.27 16.77
CA MET A 254 -29.11 -5.75 15.66
C MET A 254 -27.81 -6.40 16.19
N PRO A 255 -27.45 -7.61 15.69
CA PRO A 255 -26.18 -8.24 16.00
C PRO A 255 -25.00 -7.36 15.52
N ILE A 256 -23.91 -7.30 16.29
CA ILE A 256 -22.72 -6.51 15.91
C ILE A 256 -22.14 -7.00 14.57
N PHE A 257 -22.09 -8.32 14.33
CA PHE A 257 -21.59 -8.86 13.05
C PHE A 257 -22.54 -8.70 11.86
N ALA A 258 -23.72 -8.13 12.07
CA ALA A 258 -24.54 -7.66 10.94
C ALA A 258 -23.82 -6.54 10.16
N VAL A 259 -22.95 -5.80 10.80
CA VAL A 259 -22.11 -4.75 10.20
C VAL A 259 -20.75 -5.33 9.83
N SER A 260 -20.33 -5.20 8.58
CA SER A 260 -19.08 -5.78 8.06
C SER A 260 -17.80 -5.23 8.75
N LEU A 261 -17.87 -4.04 9.35
CA LEU A 261 -16.76 -3.44 10.11
C LEU A 261 -16.47 -4.19 11.43
N ALA A 262 -17.40 -4.99 11.94
CA ALA A 262 -17.21 -5.79 13.17
C ALA A 262 -15.97 -6.69 13.09
N LYS A 263 -15.64 -7.22 11.91
CA LYS A 263 -14.43 -8.03 11.69
C LYS A 263 -13.11 -7.32 12.02
N PHE A 264 -13.11 -5.97 12.07
CA PHE A 264 -11.96 -5.16 12.44
C PHE A 264 -12.04 -4.62 13.88
N ALA A 265 -13.22 -4.61 14.47
CA ALA A 265 -13.51 -4.06 15.80
C ALA A 265 -13.57 -5.13 16.90
N VAL A 266 -13.71 -6.40 16.54
CA VAL A 266 -13.85 -7.51 17.51
C VAL A 266 -12.63 -8.42 17.41
N SER A 267 -11.93 -8.60 18.53
CA SER A 267 -10.82 -9.53 18.64
C SER A 267 -11.17 -10.73 19.49
N PHE A 268 -10.73 -11.92 19.05
CA PHE A 268 -10.87 -13.19 19.79
C PHE A 268 -9.52 -13.78 20.16
N SER A 269 -8.44 -12.99 20.08
CA SER A 269 -7.11 -13.47 20.46
C SER A 269 -7.05 -13.90 21.93
N ASP A 270 -6.10 -14.79 22.26
CA ASP A 270 -5.88 -15.23 23.63
C ASP A 270 -5.51 -14.06 24.55
N GLN A 271 -4.81 -13.07 24.02
CA GLN A 271 -4.41 -11.88 24.78
C GLN A 271 -5.54 -10.90 25.03
N LYS A 272 -6.55 -10.88 24.15
CA LYS A 272 -7.77 -10.12 24.41
C LYS A 272 -8.46 -10.64 25.66
N GLY A 273 -8.40 -11.93 25.91
CA GLY A 273 -9.04 -12.57 27.07
C GLY A 273 -10.55 -12.55 26.98
N ASP A 274 -11.19 -12.63 28.16
CA ASP A 274 -12.64 -12.52 28.27
C ASP A 274 -13.11 -11.07 28.30
N PHE A 275 -14.26 -10.81 27.70
CA PHE A 275 -14.88 -9.49 27.66
C PHE A 275 -16.40 -9.60 27.52
N ILE A 276 -17.11 -8.54 27.84
CA ILE A 276 -18.58 -8.50 27.77
C ILE A 276 -19.07 -8.89 26.37
N GLY A 277 -19.96 -9.89 26.30
CA GLY A 277 -20.55 -10.37 25.05
C GLY A 277 -19.67 -11.33 24.24
N ARG A 278 -18.46 -11.72 24.70
CA ARG A 278 -17.55 -12.59 23.94
C ARG A 278 -18.22 -13.86 23.41
N ALA A 279 -19.01 -14.57 24.23
CA ALA A 279 -19.64 -15.80 23.83
C ALA A 279 -20.68 -15.60 22.69
N ALA A 280 -21.46 -14.52 22.77
CA ALA A 280 -22.41 -14.16 21.74
C ALA A 280 -21.70 -13.72 20.44
N LEU A 281 -20.68 -12.90 20.56
CA LEU A 281 -19.87 -12.43 19.41
C LEU A 281 -19.10 -13.55 18.73
N THR A 282 -18.65 -14.57 19.46
CA THR A 282 -18.04 -15.78 18.88
C THR A 282 -19.04 -16.49 17.96
N ARG A 283 -20.27 -16.72 18.42
CA ARG A 283 -21.32 -17.35 17.59
C ARG A 283 -21.65 -16.49 16.36
N GLN A 284 -21.75 -15.16 16.52
CA GLN A 284 -22.00 -14.23 15.41
C GLN A 284 -20.84 -14.25 14.40
N SER A 285 -19.61 -14.28 14.85
CA SER A 285 -18.42 -14.36 13.99
C SER A 285 -18.37 -15.66 13.18
N GLU A 286 -18.71 -16.79 13.80
CA GLU A 286 -18.80 -18.07 13.11
C GLU A 286 -19.91 -18.06 12.06
N ALA A 287 -21.09 -17.52 12.40
CA ALA A 287 -22.19 -17.36 11.47
C ALA A 287 -21.81 -16.43 10.30
N PHE A 288 -21.14 -15.31 10.59
CA PHE A 288 -20.64 -14.40 9.58
C PHE A 288 -19.65 -15.08 8.60
N LYS A 289 -18.72 -15.88 9.12
CA LYS A 289 -17.78 -16.65 8.28
C LYS A 289 -18.50 -17.65 7.38
N LYS A 290 -19.54 -18.35 7.88
CA LYS A 290 -20.36 -19.26 7.09
C LYS A 290 -21.07 -18.49 5.95
N ILE A 291 -21.76 -17.40 6.27
CA ILE A 291 -22.48 -16.57 5.29
C ILE A 291 -21.51 -16.02 4.20
N MET A 292 -20.34 -15.55 4.59
CA MET A 292 -19.34 -15.08 3.63
C MET A 292 -18.80 -16.19 2.71
N ASN A 293 -18.85 -17.44 3.16
CA ASN A 293 -18.55 -18.63 2.37
C ASN A 293 -19.77 -19.20 1.62
N ARG A 294 -20.88 -18.45 1.58
CA ARG A 294 -22.17 -18.86 0.98
C ARG A 294 -22.82 -20.08 1.63
N ASP A 295 -22.45 -20.38 2.87
CA ASP A 295 -23.14 -21.33 3.74
C ASP A 295 -24.18 -20.55 4.58
N PHE A 296 -25.42 -20.56 4.11
CA PHE A 296 -26.51 -19.82 4.74
C PHE A 296 -27.10 -20.50 5.98
N SER A 297 -26.52 -21.61 6.45
CA SER A 297 -26.87 -22.17 7.75
C SER A 297 -26.53 -21.21 8.92
N GLY A 298 -25.70 -20.18 8.67
CA GLY A 298 -25.44 -19.13 9.66
C GLY A 298 -26.58 -18.11 9.85
N MET A 299 -27.63 -18.17 9.04
CA MET A 299 -28.77 -17.23 9.11
C MET A 299 -29.66 -17.43 10.35
N ASP A 300 -29.54 -18.58 11.07
CA ASP A 300 -30.16 -18.78 12.38
C ASP A 300 -29.61 -17.81 13.45
N VAL A 301 -28.36 -17.38 13.31
CA VAL A 301 -27.70 -16.41 14.21
C VAL A 301 -27.65 -14.99 13.59
N LEU A 302 -27.40 -14.89 12.30
CA LEU A 302 -27.33 -13.63 11.54
C LEU A 302 -28.34 -13.65 10.38
N PRO A 303 -29.65 -13.48 10.66
CA PRO A 303 -30.67 -13.56 9.64
C PRO A 303 -30.59 -12.42 8.61
N LYS A 304 -30.11 -11.27 9.02
CA LYS A 304 -29.92 -10.07 8.18
C LYS A 304 -28.57 -9.42 8.45
N ARG A 305 -28.09 -8.65 7.46
CA ARG A 305 -26.86 -7.87 7.56
C ARG A 305 -27.01 -6.51 6.90
N ILE A 306 -26.13 -5.59 7.25
CA ILE A 306 -26.06 -4.25 6.65
C ILE A 306 -25.31 -4.33 5.33
N MET A 307 -25.96 -3.84 4.26
CA MET A 307 -25.39 -3.75 2.92
C MET A 307 -25.69 -2.39 2.29
N PRO A 308 -24.86 -1.91 1.38
CA PRO A 308 -25.18 -0.74 0.56
C PRO A 308 -26.31 -1.07 -0.42
N ILE A 309 -27.11 -0.06 -0.81
CA ILE A 309 -28.20 -0.20 -1.77
C ILE A 309 -28.33 1.04 -2.65
N THR A 310 -28.54 0.85 -3.96
CA THR A 310 -28.66 1.92 -4.95
C THR A 310 -29.95 1.78 -5.75
N LEU A 311 -30.76 2.86 -5.84
CA LEU A 311 -31.90 2.92 -6.75
C LEU A 311 -31.43 3.03 -8.21
N LEU A 312 -32.02 2.22 -9.06
CA LEU A 312 -31.86 2.27 -10.52
C LEU A 312 -32.95 3.17 -11.17
N ASP A 313 -34.14 3.17 -10.61
CA ASP A 313 -35.25 4.02 -11.06
C ASP A 313 -35.18 5.41 -10.41
N ARG A 314 -35.88 6.37 -11.01
CA ARG A 314 -36.03 7.71 -10.44
C ARG A 314 -36.85 7.68 -9.15
N GLY A 315 -36.26 8.09 -8.06
CA GLY A 315 -36.86 8.14 -6.74
C GLY A 315 -35.87 8.52 -5.67
N VAL A 316 -36.34 8.61 -4.43
CA VAL A 316 -35.51 8.87 -3.25
C VAL A 316 -35.84 7.85 -2.18
N MET A 317 -34.88 7.02 -1.81
CA MET A 317 -35.08 6.11 -0.68
C MET A 317 -34.93 6.83 0.66
N ARG A 318 -35.60 6.33 1.69
CA ARG A 318 -35.55 6.84 3.07
C ARG A 318 -35.55 5.68 4.05
N ALA A 319 -35.03 5.91 5.26
CA ALA A 319 -35.11 4.95 6.35
C ALA A 319 -36.51 4.41 6.56
N GLY A 320 -36.65 3.12 6.86
CA GLY A 320 -37.86 2.41 7.11
C GLY A 320 -38.61 1.91 5.84
N MET A 321 -38.12 2.24 4.63
CA MET A 321 -38.72 1.70 3.40
C MET A 321 -38.41 0.21 3.25
N GLU A 322 -39.42 -0.57 2.89
CA GLU A 322 -39.34 -2.03 2.75
C GLU A 322 -38.63 -2.43 1.45
N ILE A 323 -37.85 -3.51 1.53
CA ILE A 323 -37.09 -4.06 0.39
C ILE A 323 -37.60 -5.46 0.08
N TYR A 324 -37.84 -5.71 -1.19
CA TYR A 324 -38.40 -6.95 -1.69
C TYR A 324 -37.49 -7.62 -2.72
N ARG A 325 -37.40 -8.96 -2.67
CA ARG A 325 -36.76 -9.80 -3.68
C ARG A 325 -37.77 -10.84 -4.16
N ASN A 326 -38.09 -10.85 -5.45
CA ASN A 326 -39.07 -11.76 -6.04
C ASN A 326 -40.48 -11.68 -5.37
N GLY A 327 -40.86 -10.50 -4.87
CA GLY A 327 -42.13 -10.26 -4.20
C GLY A 327 -42.14 -10.54 -2.69
N GLU A 328 -41.11 -11.13 -2.13
CA GLU A 328 -40.97 -11.40 -0.70
C GLU A 328 -40.22 -10.26 0.01
N LEU A 329 -40.67 -9.88 1.20
CA LEU A 329 -40.03 -8.90 2.07
C LEU A 329 -38.71 -9.47 2.59
N VAL A 330 -37.58 -8.84 2.22
CA VAL A 330 -36.24 -9.30 2.62
C VAL A 330 -35.50 -8.33 3.54
N GLY A 331 -36.00 -7.11 3.75
CA GLY A 331 -35.32 -6.15 4.63
C GLY A 331 -35.91 -4.73 4.53
N TRP A 332 -35.14 -3.79 5.06
CA TRP A 332 -35.51 -2.38 5.13
C TRP A 332 -34.27 -1.49 4.84
N VAL A 333 -34.52 -0.32 4.28
CA VAL A 333 -33.57 0.77 4.18
C VAL A 333 -33.32 1.31 5.59
N THR A 334 -32.07 1.36 6.02
CA THR A 334 -31.68 1.93 7.33
C THR A 334 -31.33 3.41 7.19
N SER A 335 -30.63 3.79 6.14
CA SER A 335 -30.32 5.16 5.76
C SER A 335 -30.42 5.31 4.25
N GLY A 336 -30.90 6.46 3.78
CA GLY A 336 -31.00 6.68 2.34
C GLY A 336 -31.37 8.11 1.96
N THR A 337 -30.72 8.64 0.92
CA THR A 337 -30.96 10.00 0.41
C THR A 337 -30.43 10.19 -1.01
N MET A 338 -30.67 11.40 -1.55
CA MET A 338 -30.01 11.84 -2.79
C MET A 338 -28.62 12.38 -2.48
N VAL A 339 -27.59 11.75 -3.02
CA VAL A 339 -26.19 12.12 -2.81
C VAL A 339 -25.63 12.75 -4.08
N PRO A 340 -25.06 13.97 -4.01
CA PRO A 340 -24.42 14.60 -5.15
C PRO A 340 -23.00 14.00 -5.38
N TYR A 341 -22.51 14.08 -6.60
CA TYR A 341 -21.16 13.71 -6.96
C TYR A 341 -20.67 14.50 -8.17
N TYR A 342 -19.36 14.65 -8.30
CA TYR A 342 -18.72 15.16 -9.52
C TYR A 342 -18.58 14.05 -10.57
N ARG A 343 -18.81 14.40 -11.84
CA ARG A 343 -18.39 13.53 -12.95
C ARG A 343 -16.88 13.55 -13.09
N SER A 344 -16.33 12.52 -13.65
CA SER A 344 -14.90 12.40 -13.92
C SER A 344 -14.66 12.04 -15.38
N GLU A 345 -13.51 12.44 -15.91
CA GLU A 345 -12.97 12.10 -17.22
C GLU A 345 -11.62 11.41 -17.06
N GLY A 346 -11.16 10.71 -18.12
CA GLY A 346 -9.92 9.93 -18.10
C GLY A 346 -10.11 8.51 -17.57
N GLU A 347 -9.05 7.73 -17.61
CA GLU A 347 -9.03 6.32 -17.22
C GLU A 347 -8.03 6.05 -16.09
N GLY A 348 -8.32 5.03 -15.28
CA GLY A 348 -7.41 4.55 -14.23
C GLY A 348 -6.98 5.64 -13.25
N LEU A 349 -5.70 5.78 -13.01
CA LEU A 349 -5.10 6.76 -12.10
C LEU A 349 -5.01 8.17 -12.73
N ALA A 350 -5.14 8.29 -14.04
CA ALA A 350 -5.23 9.58 -14.75
C ALA A 350 -6.64 10.19 -14.76
N THR A 351 -7.58 9.62 -14.01
CA THR A 351 -8.94 10.15 -13.85
C THR A 351 -8.90 11.51 -13.14
N VAL A 352 -9.53 12.52 -13.74
CA VAL A 352 -9.68 13.87 -13.17
C VAL A 352 -11.16 14.20 -12.95
N ILE A 353 -11.43 14.96 -11.88
CA ILE A 353 -12.78 15.47 -11.57
C ILE A 353 -13.08 16.62 -12.53
N THR A 354 -14.29 16.62 -13.12
CA THR A 354 -14.81 17.74 -13.92
C THR A 354 -15.68 18.67 -13.07
N ASP A 355 -16.06 19.83 -13.61
CA ASP A 355 -17.00 20.76 -12.98
C ASP A 355 -18.46 20.27 -13.07
N GLU A 356 -18.74 19.22 -13.83
CA GLU A 356 -20.07 18.67 -13.99
C GLU A 356 -20.50 17.87 -12.75
N THR A 357 -21.69 18.13 -12.26
CA THR A 357 -22.27 17.43 -11.11
C THR A 357 -23.51 16.62 -11.47
N ALA A 358 -23.76 15.57 -10.74
CA ALA A 358 -24.95 14.75 -10.82
C ALA A 358 -25.41 14.30 -9.42
N LYS A 359 -26.58 13.64 -9.34
CA LYS A 359 -27.11 13.10 -8.08
C LYS A 359 -27.57 11.68 -8.30
N ARG A 360 -27.42 10.84 -7.26
CA ARG A 360 -27.88 9.45 -7.22
C ARG A 360 -28.56 9.16 -5.90
N SER A 361 -29.58 8.28 -5.91
CA SER A 361 -30.24 7.83 -4.69
C SER A 361 -29.52 6.59 -4.19
N ILE A 362 -28.81 6.72 -3.10
CA ILE A 362 -28.07 5.63 -2.45
C ILE A 362 -28.43 5.52 -0.99
N GLY A 363 -28.16 4.37 -0.40
CA GLY A 363 -28.49 4.10 0.99
C GLY A 363 -27.76 2.90 1.54
N MET A 364 -28.06 2.59 2.79
CA MET A 364 -27.72 1.35 3.45
C MET A 364 -29.01 0.63 3.83
N CYS A 365 -28.97 -0.69 3.93
CA CYS A 365 -30.10 -1.51 4.25
C CYS A 365 -29.74 -2.64 5.21
N TYR A 366 -30.71 -3.02 6.06
CA TYR A 366 -30.66 -4.22 6.87
C TYR A 366 -31.46 -5.30 6.15
N ILE A 367 -30.78 -6.23 5.50
CA ILE A 367 -31.35 -7.14 4.51
C ILE A 367 -30.95 -8.58 4.77
N ALA A 368 -31.78 -9.55 4.35
CA ALA A 368 -31.54 -10.98 4.50
C ALA A 368 -30.12 -11.37 4.07
N SER A 369 -29.47 -12.20 4.88
CA SER A 369 -28.06 -12.51 4.72
C SER A 369 -27.74 -13.35 3.48
N ASP A 370 -28.74 -13.94 2.83
CA ASP A 370 -28.63 -14.66 1.56
C ASP A 370 -28.74 -13.75 0.32
N VAL A 371 -28.98 -12.47 0.52
CA VAL A 371 -28.89 -11.47 -0.56
C VAL A 371 -27.42 -11.16 -0.82
N LEU A 372 -27.02 -11.22 -2.07
CA LEU A 372 -25.63 -11.06 -2.50
C LEU A 372 -25.41 -9.71 -3.18
N GLU A 373 -24.12 -9.38 -3.38
CA GLU A 373 -23.73 -8.28 -4.25
C GLU A 373 -24.24 -8.52 -5.67
N ASP A 374 -24.64 -7.44 -6.34
CA ASP A 374 -25.26 -7.39 -7.66
C ASP A 374 -26.69 -7.96 -7.74
N ASP A 375 -27.27 -8.46 -6.63
CA ASP A 375 -28.66 -8.86 -6.60
C ASP A 375 -29.57 -7.65 -6.87
N LYS A 376 -30.55 -7.86 -7.75
CA LYS A 376 -31.61 -6.90 -8.06
C LYS A 376 -32.74 -7.09 -7.05
N VAL A 377 -33.12 -5.99 -6.45
CA VAL A 377 -34.21 -5.92 -5.46
C VAL A 377 -35.16 -4.77 -5.81
N GLU A 378 -36.28 -4.66 -5.13
CA GLU A 378 -37.23 -3.57 -5.28
C GLU A 378 -37.45 -2.88 -3.94
N ILE A 379 -37.50 -1.55 -3.95
CA ILE A 379 -37.81 -0.75 -2.75
C ILE A 379 -39.24 -0.20 -2.89
N ASP A 380 -40.03 -0.35 -1.83
CA ASP A 380 -41.35 0.29 -1.78
C ASP A 380 -41.22 1.77 -1.43
N VAL A 381 -41.36 2.61 -2.44
CA VAL A 381 -41.35 4.07 -2.29
C VAL A 381 -42.79 4.59 -2.40
N ARG A 382 -43.44 4.75 -1.24
CA ARG A 382 -44.83 5.26 -1.15
C ARG A 382 -45.84 4.41 -1.96
N GLY A 383 -45.78 3.08 -1.85
CA GLY A 383 -46.64 2.14 -2.53
C GLY A 383 -46.25 1.83 -3.98
N LYS A 384 -45.09 2.32 -4.45
CA LYS A 384 -44.55 2.01 -5.76
C LYS A 384 -43.25 1.23 -5.64
N ARG A 385 -43.17 0.07 -6.29
CA ARG A 385 -41.93 -0.75 -6.34
C ARG A 385 -40.96 -0.15 -7.34
N LEU A 386 -39.82 0.34 -6.85
CA LEU A 386 -38.73 0.87 -7.65
C LEU A 386 -37.56 -0.12 -7.67
N LYS A 387 -36.97 -0.33 -8.82
CA LYS A 387 -35.83 -1.21 -8.99
C LYS A 387 -34.61 -0.64 -8.28
N ALA A 388 -33.90 -1.52 -7.60
CA ALA A 388 -32.67 -1.24 -6.90
C ALA A 388 -31.66 -2.40 -7.07
N VAL A 389 -30.41 -2.16 -6.74
CA VAL A 389 -29.34 -3.14 -6.76
C VAL A 389 -28.53 -3.03 -5.47
N ILE A 390 -27.92 -4.13 -5.06
CA ILE A 390 -27.01 -4.23 -3.92
C ILE A 390 -25.56 -4.08 -4.44
N PRO A 391 -24.94 -2.88 -4.42
CA PRO A 391 -23.57 -2.70 -4.85
C PRO A 391 -22.59 -3.23 -3.79
N PRO A 392 -21.32 -3.55 -4.15
CA PRO A 392 -20.28 -3.86 -3.15
C PRO A 392 -19.98 -2.64 -2.24
N TYR A 393 -19.96 -1.43 -2.82
CA TYR A 393 -19.85 -0.13 -2.14
C TYR A 393 -20.32 1.00 -3.06
N HIS A 394 -20.49 2.20 -2.51
CA HIS A 394 -20.97 3.34 -3.30
C HIS A 394 -19.85 4.16 -3.94
N MET A 395 -18.64 4.08 -3.41
CA MET A 395 -17.49 4.80 -3.93
C MET A 395 -16.19 4.02 -3.74
N ARG A 396 -15.16 4.38 -4.49
CA ARG A 396 -13.79 3.93 -4.32
C ARG A 396 -12.94 5.05 -3.77
N VAL A 397 -12.01 4.70 -2.86
CA VAL A 397 -11.13 5.65 -2.17
C VAL A 397 -9.66 5.21 -2.24
N ASP A 398 -9.34 4.28 -3.12
CA ASP A 398 -8.04 3.63 -3.24
C ASP A 398 -7.01 4.49 -3.99
N ALA A 399 -7.47 5.51 -4.72
CA ALA A 399 -6.59 6.40 -5.49
C ALA A 399 -7.22 7.79 -5.71
N PRO A 400 -6.41 8.85 -5.90
CA PRO A 400 -6.90 10.15 -6.35
C PRO A 400 -7.52 10.09 -7.76
N PRO A 401 -8.51 10.95 -8.05
CA PRO A 401 -9.28 11.70 -7.05
C PRO A 401 -10.05 10.74 -6.15
N PHE A 402 -9.86 10.88 -4.84
CA PHE A 402 -10.57 10.06 -3.86
C PHE A 402 -12.09 10.26 -3.97
N ALA A 403 -12.87 9.35 -3.37
CA ALA A 403 -14.32 9.37 -3.46
C ALA A 403 -14.88 9.27 -4.89
N ARG A 404 -14.30 8.39 -5.70
CA ARG A 404 -14.84 8.08 -7.04
C ARG A 404 -16.19 7.34 -6.90
N PRO A 405 -17.28 7.91 -7.41
CA PRO A 405 -18.58 7.26 -7.32
C PRO A 405 -18.65 6.01 -8.21
N ILE A 406 -19.29 4.96 -7.71
CA ILE A 406 -19.63 3.79 -8.52
C ILE A 406 -21.05 4.00 -9.02
N ILE A 407 -21.22 4.13 -10.34
CA ILE A 407 -22.51 4.38 -10.98
C ILE A 407 -23.03 3.07 -11.56
N TYR A 408 -24.15 2.58 -11.03
CA TYR A 408 -24.86 1.43 -11.56
C TYR A 408 -25.83 1.84 -12.66
N GLY A 409 -26.03 0.97 -13.63
CA GLY A 409 -26.85 1.20 -14.83
C GLY A 409 -26.07 1.48 -16.11
N TYR A 410 -24.71 1.57 -16.01
CA TYR A 410 -23.84 1.55 -17.18
C TYR A 410 -23.48 0.09 -17.45
N GLU A 411 -24.09 -0.51 -18.48
CA GLU A 411 -23.55 -1.73 -19.05
C GLU A 411 -22.41 -1.33 -20.00
N PRO A 412 -21.15 -1.74 -19.73
CA PRO A 412 -20.10 -1.53 -20.71
C PRO A 412 -20.51 -2.25 -21.98
N ALA A 413 -20.34 -1.61 -23.12
CA ALA A 413 -20.62 -2.23 -24.42
C ALA A 413 -19.93 -3.59 -24.45
N GLN A 414 -20.71 -4.67 -24.60
CA GLN A 414 -20.17 -5.99 -24.85
C GLN A 414 -19.36 -5.89 -26.15
N MET A 415 -18.06 -6.05 -26.04
CA MET A 415 -17.24 -6.28 -27.24
C MET A 415 -17.63 -7.64 -27.80
N ASP A 416 -18.43 -7.64 -28.87
CA ASP A 416 -18.71 -8.82 -29.69
C ASP A 416 -17.40 -9.27 -30.33
N VAL A 417 -16.70 -10.15 -29.67
CA VAL A 417 -15.51 -10.80 -30.22
C VAL A 417 -15.98 -11.89 -31.19
N LYS A 418 -16.15 -11.50 -32.45
CA LYS A 418 -16.37 -12.49 -33.52
C LYS A 418 -15.14 -13.36 -33.65
N VAL A 419 -15.32 -14.67 -33.49
CA VAL A 419 -14.26 -15.69 -33.44
C VAL A 419 -13.54 -15.88 -34.77
N ASP A 420 -14.09 -15.41 -35.89
CA ASP A 420 -13.67 -15.79 -37.26
C ASP A 420 -12.51 -14.99 -37.87
N ASP A 421 -11.79 -14.15 -37.11
CA ASP A 421 -10.73 -13.27 -37.62
C ASP A 421 -9.38 -13.42 -36.85
N ARG A 422 -9.11 -14.60 -36.30
CA ARG A 422 -7.90 -14.83 -35.47
C ARG A 422 -6.60 -14.62 -36.21
N ALA A 423 -6.52 -15.08 -37.49
CA ALA A 423 -5.32 -14.91 -38.32
C ALA A 423 -5.03 -13.44 -38.59
N LYS A 424 -6.07 -12.64 -38.87
CA LYS A 424 -5.92 -11.19 -39.08
C LYS A 424 -5.49 -10.48 -37.80
N LYS A 425 -6.11 -10.81 -36.66
CA LYS A 425 -5.68 -10.30 -35.37
C LYS A 425 -4.24 -10.66 -35.02
N ALA A 426 -3.79 -11.86 -35.36
CA ALA A 426 -2.39 -12.27 -35.18
C ALA A 426 -1.42 -11.44 -36.06
N ILE A 427 -1.81 -11.08 -37.26
CA ILE A 427 -1.03 -10.20 -38.14
C ILE A 427 -1.01 -8.76 -37.56
N GLU A 428 -2.16 -8.23 -37.13
CA GLU A 428 -2.27 -6.94 -36.49
C GLU A 428 -1.36 -6.88 -35.23
N LEU A 429 -1.37 -7.92 -34.39
CA LEU A 429 -0.48 -8.02 -33.22
C LEU A 429 1.01 -7.95 -33.59
N ILE A 430 1.41 -8.57 -34.73
CA ILE A 430 2.81 -8.49 -35.20
C ILE A 430 3.17 -7.06 -35.61
N PHE A 431 2.27 -6.34 -36.28
CA PHE A 431 2.48 -4.93 -36.62
C PHE A 431 2.55 -4.07 -35.38
N ASP A 432 1.63 -4.25 -34.44
CA ASP A 432 1.62 -3.52 -33.16
C ASP A 432 2.91 -3.76 -32.37
N ALA A 433 3.36 -5.02 -32.29
CA ALA A 433 4.63 -5.37 -31.65
C ALA A 433 5.83 -4.72 -32.33
N THR A 434 5.82 -4.63 -33.66
CA THR A 434 6.87 -3.94 -34.42
C THR A 434 6.89 -2.44 -34.12
N HIS A 435 5.72 -1.78 -34.15
CA HIS A 435 5.60 -0.37 -33.82
C HIS A 435 6.06 -0.10 -32.40
N ASN A 436 5.60 -0.91 -31.42
CA ASN A 436 6.04 -0.78 -30.04
C ASN A 436 7.55 -0.96 -29.88
N HIS A 437 8.14 -1.93 -30.59
CA HIS A 437 9.60 -2.14 -30.56
C HIS A 437 10.36 -0.92 -31.11
N GLU A 438 9.95 -0.38 -32.28
CA GLU A 438 10.57 0.81 -32.86
C GLU A 438 10.44 2.02 -31.96
N TRP A 439 9.25 2.23 -31.39
CA TRP A 439 9.02 3.33 -30.45
C TRP A 439 9.90 3.19 -29.21
N ARG A 440 9.88 2.03 -28.55
CA ARG A 440 10.67 1.79 -27.30
C ARG A 440 12.18 1.86 -27.53
N GLN A 441 12.68 1.33 -28.63
CA GLN A 441 14.12 1.20 -28.86
C GLN A 441 14.76 2.38 -29.60
N ARG A 442 13.96 3.20 -30.33
CA ARG A 442 14.51 4.22 -31.21
C ARG A 442 13.95 5.63 -31.02
N GLN A 443 12.77 5.77 -30.42
CA GLN A 443 12.08 7.04 -30.34
C GLN A 443 11.94 7.54 -28.90
N CYS A 444 11.71 6.67 -27.96
CA CYS A 444 11.52 7.07 -26.57
C CYS A 444 12.79 6.94 -25.71
N ILE A 445 12.86 7.79 -24.71
CA ILE A 445 13.87 7.77 -23.65
C ILE A 445 13.27 7.06 -22.46
N ASN A 446 13.77 5.85 -22.13
CA ASN A 446 13.29 5.06 -21.04
C ASN A 446 14.09 5.34 -19.76
N LEU A 447 13.42 5.85 -18.75
CA LEU A 447 13.96 6.14 -17.42
C LEU A 447 13.36 5.25 -16.32
N ILE A 448 12.65 4.18 -16.65
CA ILE A 448 12.14 3.26 -15.62
C ILE A 448 13.32 2.53 -14.96
N PRO A 449 13.54 2.69 -13.63
CA PRO A 449 14.74 2.16 -12.98
C PRO A 449 14.77 0.63 -12.85
N SER A 450 13.65 -0.02 -13.08
CA SER A 450 13.50 -1.47 -13.07
C SER A 450 13.51 -2.11 -14.46
N GLU A 451 13.83 -1.34 -15.51
CA GLU A 451 13.93 -1.80 -16.88
C GLU A 451 15.34 -1.59 -17.43
N ASN A 452 15.72 -2.46 -18.34
CA ASN A 452 16.95 -2.33 -19.12
C ASN A 452 16.86 -3.21 -20.37
N SER A 453 17.32 -2.68 -21.48
CA SER A 453 17.39 -3.46 -22.72
C SER A 453 18.55 -4.43 -22.69
N ALA A 454 18.29 -5.69 -23.04
CA ALA A 454 19.33 -6.69 -23.20
C ALA A 454 20.09 -6.51 -24.53
N SER A 455 21.36 -6.90 -24.61
CA SER A 455 22.14 -6.89 -25.85
C SER A 455 21.53 -7.81 -26.92
N ARG A 456 21.89 -7.58 -28.19
CA ARG A 456 21.45 -8.45 -29.32
C ARG A 456 21.85 -9.90 -29.10
N ALA A 457 23.04 -10.14 -28.55
CA ALA A 457 23.54 -11.47 -28.22
C ALA A 457 22.64 -12.17 -27.19
N VAL A 458 22.30 -11.49 -26.12
CA VAL A 458 21.40 -11.99 -25.07
C VAL A 458 20.02 -12.30 -25.64
N GLN A 459 19.44 -11.39 -26.44
CA GLN A 459 18.10 -11.58 -27.02
C GLN A 459 18.04 -12.80 -27.95
N LEU A 460 18.99 -12.95 -28.88
CA LEU A 460 19.04 -14.08 -29.80
C LEU A 460 19.21 -15.42 -29.06
N LEU A 461 20.07 -15.47 -28.04
CA LEU A 461 20.27 -16.69 -27.26
C LEU A 461 19.02 -17.05 -26.45
N CYS A 462 18.27 -16.07 -25.91
CA CYS A 462 16.99 -16.31 -25.24
C CYS A 462 15.94 -16.95 -26.15
N ALA A 463 15.93 -16.60 -27.45
CA ALA A 463 14.95 -17.07 -28.42
C ALA A 463 15.34 -18.41 -29.12
N SER A 464 16.51 -18.97 -28.79
CA SER A 464 17.05 -20.19 -29.42
C SER A 464 16.41 -21.47 -28.89
N ASP A 465 16.74 -22.61 -29.48
CA ASP A 465 16.15 -23.94 -29.21
C ASP A 465 16.00 -24.31 -27.73
N PRO A 466 16.93 -24.00 -26.80
CA PRO A 466 16.77 -24.27 -25.37
C PRO A 466 15.50 -23.67 -24.76
N ALA A 467 14.93 -22.60 -25.33
CA ALA A 467 13.69 -22.00 -24.84
C ALA A 467 12.49 -22.97 -24.86
N PHE A 468 12.56 -24.03 -25.66
CA PHE A 468 11.50 -25.02 -25.91
C PHE A 468 11.82 -26.39 -25.30
N ARG A 469 12.83 -26.50 -24.43
CA ARG A 469 13.35 -27.79 -23.94
C ARG A 469 13.24 -27.91 -22.43
N TYR A 470 13.45 -29.13 -21.96
CA TYR A 470 13.53 -29.50 -20.54
C TYR A 470 14.93 -30.00 -20.19
N ALA A 471 15.43 -29.62 -19.03
CA ALA A 471 16.70 -30.13 -18.50
C ALA A 471 16.64 -30.27 -16.97
N GLU A 472 15.55 -30.87 -16.49
CA GLU A 472 15.40 -31.16 -15.06
C GLU A 472 16.46 -32.13 -14.58
N HIS A 473 17.12 -31.81 -13.49
CA HIS A 473 18.19 -32.63 -12.93
C HIS A 473 18.21 -32.53 -11.40
N LYS A 474 18.85 -33.46 -10.77
CA LYS A 474 19.04 -33.50 -9.32
C LYS A 474 20.42 -34.02 -8.98
N LYS A 475 21.04 -33.40 -7.98
CA LYS A 475 22.26 -33.95 -7.35
C LYS A 475 21.94 -35.23 -6.60
N VAL A 476 22.67 -36.29 -6.88
CA VAL A 476 22.45 -37.59 -6.29
C VAL A 476 23.68 -38.02 -5.48
N LYS A 477 23.53 -38.10 -4.16
CA LYS A 477 24.65 -38.43 -3.22
C LYS A 477 25.34 -39.76 -3.56
N SER A 478 24.57 -40.77 -3.99
CA SER A 478 25.14 -42.06 -4.41
C SER A 478 26.00 -41.99 -5.69
N PHE A 479 25.95 -40.86 -6.41
CA PHE A 479 26.80 -40.56 -7.55
C PHE A 479 27.75 -39.40 -7.25
N TYR A 480 28.23 -39.30 -5.99
CA TYR A 480 29.17 -38.27 -5.54
C TYR A 480 28.69 -36.83 -5.81
N ASP A 481 27.39 -36.59 -5.60
CA ASP A 481 26.74 -35.30 -5.83
C ASP A 481 26.79 -34.81 -7.30
N GLN A 482 26.90 -35.75 -8.27
CA GLN A 482 26.75 -35.41 -9.69
C GLN A 482 25.30 -35.07 -10.01
N ASP A 483 25.14 -34.16 -10.94
CA ASP A 483 23.81 -33.79 -11.49
C ASP A 483 23.35 -34.90 -12.44
N ILE A 484 22.22 -35.50 -12.13
CA ILE A 484 21.59 -36.56 -12.96
C ILE A 484 20.39 -35.96 -13.66
N PHE A 485 20.51 -35.82 -14.99
CA PHE A 485 19.47 -35.29 -15.83
C PHE A 485 18.42 -36.37 -16.17
N TYR A 486 17.15 -36.00 -16.11
CA TYR A 486 16.05 -36.91 -16.40
C TYR A 486 15.72 -36.98 -17.93
N TYR A 487 16.27 -36.03 -18.69
CA TYR A 487 16.06 -35.87 -20.14
C TYR A 487 17.35 -36.10 -20.94
N GLN A 488 17.23 -36.55 -22.17
CA GLN A 488 18.33 -36.68 -23.10
C GLN A 488 18.55 -35.40 -23.89
N GLY A 489 19.73 -35.20 -24.47
CA GLY A 489 20.08 -34.00 -25.24
C GLY A 489 20.49 -32.79 -24.37
N THR A 490 20.76 -32.99 -23.08
CA THR A 490 20.98 -31.93 -22.11
C THR A 490 22.45 -31.52 -21.90
N LYS A 491 23.42 -32.18 -22.55
CA LYS A 491 24.87 -31.90 -22.36
C LYS A 491 25.25 -30.44 -22.60
N PHE A 492 24.61 -29.78 -23.54
CA PHE A 492 24.85 -28.35 -23.79
C PHE A 492 24.37 -27.49 -22.62
N ILE A 493 23.18 -27.76 -22.10
CA ILE A 493 22.59 -27.03 -20.99
C ILE A 493 23.34 -27.30 -19.69
N ASP A 494 23.78 -28.52 -19.41
CA ASP A 494 24.64 -28.83 -18.29
C ASP A 494 25.89 -27.93 -18.29
N ARG A 495 26.57 -27.81 -19.44
CA ARG A 495 27.69 -26.90 -19.60
C ARG A 495 27.30 -25.43 -19.37
N VAL A 496 26.16 -25.00 -19.89
CA VAL A 496 25.65 -23.61 -19.71
C VAL A 496 25.44 -23.31 -18.23
N GLU A 497 24.82 -24.22 -17.49
CA GLU A 497 24.57 -24.05 -16.06
C GLU A 497 25.87 -23.95 -15.24
N GLN A 498 26.83 -24.84 -15.53
CA GLN A 498 28.14 -24.81 -14.87
C GLN A 498 28.85 -23.47 -15.10
N LEU A 499 28.93 -23.02 -16.36
CA LEU A 499 29.55 -21.74 -16.73
C LEU A 499 28.81 -20.55 -16.10
N LEU A 500 27.47 -20.59 -16.09
CA LEU A 500 26.70 -19.52 -15.48
C LEU A 500 26.94 -19.43 -13.97
N VAL A 501 26.97 -20.54 -13.27
CA VAL A 501 27.30 -20.58 -11.85
C VAL A 501 28.72 -20.04 -11.59
N GLU A 502 29.70 -20.42 -12.41
CA GLU A 502 31.06 -19.89 -12.33
C GLU A 502 31.11 -18.37 -12.52
N GLN A 503 30.44 -17.85 -13.58
CA GLN A 503 30.43 -16.42 -13.85
C GLN A 503 29.69 -15.62 -12.77
N MET A 504 28.62 -16.16 -12.21
CA MET A 504 27.92 -15.48 -11.11
C MET A 504 28.68 -15.57 -9.79
N LYS A 505 29.42 -16.65 -9.53
CA LYS A 505 30.36 -16.72 -8.38
C LYS A 505 31.47 -15.66 -8.49
N GLU A 506 32.01 -15.49 -9.69
CA GLU A 506 33.01 -14.43 -9.99
C GLU A 506 32.39 -13.05 -9.76
N TYR A 507 31.18 -12.81 -10.29
CA TYR A 507 30.48 -11.55 -10.17
C TYR A 507 30.28 -11.11 -8.71
N PHE A 508 29.79 -12.02 -7.86
CA PHE A 508 29.53 -11.75 -6.44
C PHE A 508 30.76 -11.88 -5.55
N ASN A 509 31.85 -12.48 -6.02
CA ASN A 509 32.96 -12.95 -5.20
C ASN A 509 32.47 -13.85 -4.05
N CYS A 510 31.76 -14.93 -4.39
CA CYS A 510 31.10 -15.80 -3.41
C CYS A 510 31.33 -17.29 -3.66
N THR A 511 30.95 -18.14 -2.70
CA THR A 511 31.19 -19.59 -2.75
C THR A 511 30.12 -20.35 -3.50
N GLU A 512 28.84 -19.93 -3.37
CA GLU A 512 27.69 -20.66 -3.95
C GLU A 512 26.67 -19.73 -4.59
N VAL A 513 26.09 -20.15 -5.72
CA VAL A 513 25.05 -19.43 -6.46
C VAL A 513 23.98 -20.40 -6.99
N GLU A 514 22.70 -20.03 -6.86
CA GLU A 514 21.56 -20.71 -7.44
C GLU A 514 20.96 -19.84 -8.56
N THR A 515 20.90 -20.36 -9.78
CA THR A 515 20.50 -19.62 -10.99
C THR A 515 19.21 -20.14 -11.62
N ARG A 516 18.59 -21.18 -11.06
CA ARG A 516 17.40 -21.82 -11.64
C ARG A 516 16.09 -21.07 -11.35
N VAL A 517 16.08 -20.15 -10.39
CA VAL A 517 14.91 -19.31 -10.10
C VAL A 517 14.64 -18.34 -11.25
N ILE A 518 13.35 -18.19 -11.64
CA ILE A 518 12.95 -17.44 -12.84
C ILE A 518 12.53 -15.99 -12.55
N SER A 519 12.56 -15.56 -11.30
CA SER A 519 12.30 -14.16 -10.93
C SER A 519 12.95 -13.83 -9.58
N GLY A 520 13.20 -12.55 -9.31
CA GLY A 520 13.67 -12.08 -8.00
C GLY A 520 12.70 -12.42 -6.87
N GLN A 521 11.38 -12.34 -7.12
CA GLN A 521 10.38 -12.74 -6.12
C GLN A 521 10.48 -14.24 -5.80
N MET A 522 10.72 -15.10 -6.79
CA MET A 522 10.89 -16.53 -6.57
C MET A 522 12.20 -16.81 -5.80
N SER A 523 13.24 -16.00 -5.99
CA SER A 523 14.46 -16.06 -5.18
C SER A 523 14.15 -15.85 -3.70
N ASN A 524 13.33 -14.84 -3.39
CA ASN A 524 12.89 -14.55 -2.02
C ASN A 524 12.00 -15.66 -1.47
N MET A 525 11.02 -16.15 -2.23
CA MET A 525 10.15 -17.26 -1.81
C MET A 525 10.94 -18.51 -1.49
N ALA A 526 11.89 -18.90 -2.34
CA ALA A 526 12.75 -20.05 -2.11
C ALA A 526 13.59 -19.89 -0.84
N THR A 527 14.13 -18.69 -0.61
CA THR A 527 14.92 -18.37 0.58
C THR A 527 14.06 -18.41 1.84
N PHE A 528 12.88 -17.77 1.86
CA PHE A 528 12.01 -17.76 3.05
C PHE A 528 11.48 -19.16 3.37
N SER A 529 11.09 -19.93 2.35
CA SER A 529 10.69 -21.31 2.51
C SER A 529 11.81 -22.17 3.08
N ALA A 530 13.04 -21.99 2.60
CA ALA A 530 14.20 -22.70 3.09
C ALA A 530 14.55 -22.35 4.54
N LEU A 531 14.46 -21.08 4.93
CA LEU A 531 14.66 -20.63 6.30
C LEU A 531 13.63 -21.26 7.25
N MET A 532 12.35 -21.32 6.83
CA MET A 532 11.30 -22.00 7.61
C MET A 532 11.58 -23.50 7.74
N ASP A 533 11.97 -24.18 6.66
CA ASP A 533 12.35 -25.60 6.71
C ASP A 533 13.57 -25.84 7.60
N TRP A 534 14.54 -24.97 7.51
CA TRP A 534 15.76 -25.05 8.33
C TRP A 534 15.46 -24.87 9.81
N LYS A 535 14.58 -23.94 10.15
CA LYS A 535 14.07 -23.77 11.52
C LYS A 535 13.44 -25.05 12.06
N ASN A 536 12.67 -25.75 11.23
CA ASN A 536 11.92 -26.96 11.60
C ASN A 536 12.67 -28.29 11.31
N ARG A 537 13.96 -28.26 10.91
CA ARG A 537 14.69 -29.43 10.41
C ARG A 537 14.83 -30.60 11.41
N LEU A 538 14.80 -30.29 12.69
CA LEU A 538 14.94 -31.30 13.77
C LEU A 538 13.60 -31.89 14.20
N ASP A 539 12.49 -31.25 13.89
CA ASP A 539 11.13 -31.74 14.18
C ASP A 539 10.18 -31.50 13.00
N ARG A 540 10.06 -32.47 12.11
CA ARG A 540 9.23 -32.40 10.91
C ARG A 540 7.85 -33.04 11.09
N LYS A 541 7.52 -33.54 12.29
CA LYS A 541 6.25 -34.24 12.54
C LYS A 541 5.15 -33.31 13.06
N HIS A 542 5.48 -32.15 13.53
CA HIS A 542 4.54 -31.12 13.99
C HIS A 542 4.25 -30.09 12.89
N THR A 543 3.23 -29.27 13.09
CA THR A 543 2.95 -28.12 12.23
C THR A 543 4.18 -27.21 12.20
N PRO A 544 4.73 -26.88 11.02
CA PRO A 544 5.94 -26.08 10.93
C PRO A 544 5.78 -24.72 11.59
N GLN A 545 6.70 -24.37 12.48
CA GLN A 545 6.80 -23.01 13.02
C GLN A 545 7.26 -22.06 11.93
N ARG A 546 6.56 -20.95 11.77
CA ARG A 546 6.96 -19.85 10.90
C ARG A 546 8.12 -19.07 11.51
N LEU A 547 8.78 -18.24 10.70
CA LEU A 547 9.78 -17.30 11.19
C LEU A 547 9.17 -16.37 12.23
N GLY A 548 9.89 -16.09 13.28
CA GLY A 548 9.53 -15.11 14.30
C GLY A 548 9.60 -13.69 13.74
N TYR A 549 10.13 -12.75 14.53
CA TYR A 549 10.30 -11.39 14.01
C TYR A 549 11.23 -11.34 12.81
N VAL A 550 10.82 -10.59 11.78
CA VAL A 550 11.63 -10.25 10.61
C VAL A 550 11.75 -8.74 10.52
N MET A 551 12.98 -8.25 10.35
CA MET A 551 13.22 -6.83 10.14
C MET A 551 13.43 -6.53 8.66
N ASN A 552 12.76 -5.50 8.13
CA ASN A 552 12.87 -5.08 6.73
C ASN A 552 12.64 -3.57 6.55
N ASN A 553 12.86 -3.06 5.34
CA ASN A 553 12.47 -1.70 4.99
C ASN A 553 10.96 -1.60 4.81
N HIS A 554 10.32 -0.61 5.44
CA HIS A 554 8.88 -0.37 5.28
C HIS A 554 8.51 -0.06 3.82
N ILE A 555 7.40 -0.62 3.33
CA ILE A 555 6.96 -0.41 1.93
C ILE A 555 6.79 1.07 1.57
N ILE A 556 6.20 1.88 2.47
CA ILE A 556 6.00 3.33 2.27
C ILE A 556 7.35 4.06 2.26
N LYS A 557 8.34 3.61 3.03
CA LYS A 557 9.70 4.18 3.05
C LYS A 557 10.60 3.61 1.93
N GLY A 558 9.98 3.07 0.88
CA GLY A 558 10.66 2.58 -0.31
C GLY A 558 11.10 1.11 -0.26
N GLY A 559 10.65 0.34 0.71
CA GLY A 559 10.93 -1.09 0.82
C GLY A 559 10.54 -1.88 -0.43
N HIS A 560 11.25 -2.99 -0.70
CA HIS A 560 10.93 -3.85 -1.83
C HIS A 560 9.69 -4.71 -1.52
N LEU A 561 8.70 -4.72 -2.43
CA LEU A 561 7.43 -5.43 -2.27
C LEU A 561 7.62 -6.92 -1.97
N SER A 562 8.57 -7.57 -2.62
CA SER A 562 8.85 -9.00 -2.45
C SER A 562 9.25 -9.37 -1.00
N ALA A 563 9.87 -8.45 -0.26
CA ALA A 563 10.28 -8.64 1.14
C ALA A 563 9.17 -8.27 2.16
N GLN A 564 7.93 -8.09 1.73
CA GLN A 564 6.80 -7.68 2.57
C GLN A 564 5.81 -8.82 2.82
N PRO A 565 4.98 -8.73 3.88
CA PRO A 565 3.86 -9.64 4.09
C PRO A 565 2.79 -9.60 3.00
N MET A 566 2.67 -8.49 2.26
CA MET A 566 1.80 -8.41 1.09
C MET A 566 2.42 -9.05 -0.17
N GLY A 567 3.70 -9.39 -0.13
CA GLY A 567 4.45 -10.07 -1.18
C GLY A 567 4.85 -11.50 -0.78
N ALA A 568 6.12 -11.87 -1.04
CA ALA A 568 6.60 -13.23 -0.86
C ALA A 568 6.75 -13.68 0.60
N LEU A 569 6.84 -12.77 1.56
CA LEU A 569 7.09 -13.11 2.97
C LEU A 569 5.85 -13.64 3.71
N ARG A 570 4.64 -13.39 3.20
CA ARG A 570 3.35 -13.61 3.88
C ARG A 570 3.21 -14.96 4.58
N ASP A 571 3.51 -16.03 3.87
CA ASP A 571 3.22 -17.40 4.34
C ASP A 571 4.32 -17.97 5.23
N TYR A 572 5.43 -17.26 5.36
CA TYR A 572 6.63 -17.73 6.06
C TYR A 572 6.85 -17.04 7.41
N ILE A 573 6.13 -15.96 7.72
CA ILE A 573 6.26 -15.19 8.94
C ILE A 573 5.12 -15.47 9.92
N ALA A 574 5.44 -15.49 11.21
CA ALA A 574 4.45 -15.66 12.28
C ALA A 574 3.54 -14.43 12.41
N ILE A 575 2.40 -14.64 13.06
CA ILE A 575 1.57 -13.55 13.58
C ILE A 575 2.02 -13.29 15.01
N ASP A 576 2.33 -12.05 15.32
CA ASP A 576 2.60 -11.60 16.68
C ASP A 576 1.29 -11.70 17.48
N PRO A 577 1.25 -12.49 18.56
CA PRO A 577 0.02 -12.69 19.31
C PRO A 577 -0.44 -11.43 20.06
N VAL A 578 0.46 -10.47 20.31
CA VAL A 578 0.12 -9.21 21.02
C VAL A 578 -0.55 -8.24 20.04
N THR A 579 0.11 -7.98 18.92
CA THR A 579 -0.36 -6.99 17.94
C THR A 579 -1.38 -7.55 16.95
N GLU A 580 -1.53 -8.87 16.89
CA GLU A 580 -2.37 -9.60 15.90
C GLU A 580 -1.97 -9.30 14.44
N ARG A 581 -0.74 -8.86 14.23
CA ARG A 581 -0.15 -8.52 12.92
C ARG A 581 1.00 -9.47 12.61
N HIS A 582 1.42 -9.45 11.37
CA HIS A 582 2.67 -10.13 11.02
C HIS A 582 3.82 -9.61 11.89
N ALA A 583 4.67 -10.51 12.38
CA ALA A 583 5.79 -10.20 13.27
C ALA A 583 6.93 -9.48 12.52
N ILE A 584 6.62 -8.29 12.00
CA ILE A 584 7.52 -7.40 11.26
C ILE A 584 7.98 -6.26 12.15
N VAL A 585 9.28 -5.98 12.09
CA VAL A 585 9.89 -4.76 12.61
C VAL A 585 10.48 -4.00 11.43
N ASN A 586 10.05 -2.75 11.23
CA ASN A 586 10.59 -1.98 10.12
C ASN A 586 11.83 -1.19 10.55
N PHE A 587 12.78 -1.02 9.62
CA PHE A 587 13.90 -0.11 9.85
C PHE A 587 13.39 1.30 10.05
N PRO A 588 13.81 1.98 11.12
CA PRO A 588 13.60 3.42 11.28
C PRO A 588 14.44 4.17 10.25
N VAL A 589 13.99 5.36 9.87
CA VAL A 589 14.68 6.24 8.93
C VAL A 589 15.17 7.50 9.63
N CYS A 590 16.23 8.12 9.10
CA CYS A 590 16.75 9.37 9.66
C CYS A 590 15.74 10.50 9.50
N GLU A 591 15.63 11.38 10.51
CA GLU A 591 14.71 12.53 10.48
C GLU A 591 15.05 13.54 9.37
N ASP A 592 16.33 13.70 9.07
CA ASP A 592 16.86 14.62 8.04
C ASP A 592 16.85 14.00 6.64
N ASN A 593 16.76 12.67 6.55
CA ASN A 593 16.75 11.95 5.28
C ASN A 593 15.98 10.64 5.35
N ILE A 594 14.70 10.71 4.98
CA ILE A 594 13.75 9.59 5.02
C ILE A 594 14.11 8.40 4.09
N TYR A 595 15.08 8.55 3.22
CA TYR A 595 15.61 7.48 2.36
C TYR A 595 16.78 6.71 3.00
N LYS A 596 17.23 7.15 4.18
CA LYS A 596 18.39 6.59 4.88
C LYS A 596 17.94 5.90 6.18
N ILE A 597 18.47 4.70 6.44
CA ILE A 597 18.20 3.95 7.68
C ILE A 597 18.93 4.63 8.85
N ASP A 598 18.20 4.82 9.96
CA ASP A 598 18.78 5.22 11.25
C ASP A 598 19.43 3.99 11.92
N VAL A 599 20.76 3.96 11.94
CA VAL A 599 21.52 2.83 12.44
C VAL A 599 21.39 2.66 13.95
N GLU A 600 21.39 3.76 14.70
CA GLU A 600 21.38 3.68 16.16
C GLU A 600 20.01 3.26 16.69
N GLU A 601 18.94 3.77 16.11
CA GLU A 601 17.61 3.32 16.46
C GLU A 601 17.35 1.88 15.98
N THR A 602 17.86 1.50 14.82
CA THR A 602 17.82 0.12 14.33
C THR A 602 18.44 -0.87 15.32
N LYS A 603 19.60 -0.55 15.90
CA LYS A 603 20.27 -1.39 16.90
C LYS A 603 19.39 -1.63 18.13
N LYS A 604 18.69 -0.61 18.62
CA LYS A 604 17.75 -0.73 19.76
C LYS A 604 16.61 -1.68 19.44
N LEU A 605 16.00 -1.54 18.24
CA LEU A 605 14.94 -2.43 17.81
C LEU A 605 15.42 -3.87 17.61
N ILE A 606 16.63 -4.10 17.10
CA ILE A 606 17.21 -5.43 16.98
C ILE A 606 17.42 -6.05 18.37
N ASP A 607 17.89 -5.30 19.34
CA ASP A 607 18.07 -5.80 20.71
C ASP A 607 16.75 -6.14 21.37
N GLN A 608 15.72 -5.31 21.16
CA GLN A 608 14.37 -5.50 21.69
C GLN A 608 13.65 -6.71 21.09
N TYR A 609 13.63 -6.83 19.75
CA TYR A 609 12.80 -7.82 19.06
C TYR A 609 13.52 -9.10 18.66
N ARG A 610 14.87 -9.08 18.67
CA ARG A 610 15.71 -10.24 18.31
C ARG A 610 15.24 -10.91 17.01
N PRO A 611 15.18 -10.19 15.87
CA PRO A 611 14.65 -10.74 14.63
C PRO A 611 15.45 -11.98 14.17
N GLU A 612 14.76 -13.00 13.69
CA GLU A 612 15.39 -14.20 13.11
C GLU A 612 15.98 -13.95 11.71
N LEU A 613 15.44 -12.96 11.01
CA LEU A 613 15.86 -12.55 9.68
C LEU A 613 15.87 -11.02 9.57
N ILE A 614 16.95 -10.46 9.07
CA ILE A 614 17.06 -9.05 8.71
C ILE A 614 17.23 -8.95 7.19
N ILE A 615 16.32 -8.21 6.52
CA ILE A 615 16.29 -8.07 5.07
C ILE A 615 16.57 -6.63 4.70
N PHE A 616 17.78 -6.37 4.16
CA PHE A 616 18.09 -5.12 3.50
C PHE A 616 17.56 -5.11 2.07
N GLY A 617 17.40 -3.92 1.49
CA GLY A 617 17.01 -3.72 0.11
C GLY A 617 15.73 -2.91 -0.04
N LYS A 618 15.73 -2.04 -1.04
CA LYS A 618 14.66 -1.08 -1.34
C LYS A 618 14.32 -1.08 -2.83
N SER A 619 13.11 -0.67 -3.15
CA SER A 619 12.70 -0.26 -4.50
C SER A 619 13.10 1.19 -4.78
N MET A 620 13.06 2.07 -3.77
CA MET A 620 13.56 3.43 -3.81
C MET A 620 14.90 3.48 -3.08
N VAL A 621 16.00 3.26 -3.79
CA VAL A 621 17.33 3.14 -3.22
C VAL A 621 18.22 4.31 -3.66
N LEU A 622 18.39 5.30 -2.79
CA LEU A 622 19.28 6.45 -3.01
C LEU A 622 20.61 6.32 -2.25
N HIS A 623 20.63 5.56 -1.17
CA HIS A 623 21.79 5.40 -0.29
C HIS A 623 22.21 3.94 -0.16
N LYS A 624 23.45 3.72 0.27
CA LYS A 624 23.93 2.41 0.70
C LYS A 624 23.17 1.94 1.94
N GLU A 625 22.88 0.66 1.99
CA GLU A 625 22.29 0.03 3.17
C GLU A 625 23.37 -0.24 4.23
N PRO A 626 23.12 -0.05 5.54
CA PRO A 626 24.15 -0.11 6.59
C PRO A 626 24.49 -1.55 7.04
N VAL A 627 24.70 -2.46 6.08
CA VAL A 627 24.90 -3.90 6.33
C VAL A 627 26.04 -4.16 7.29
N ALA A 628 27.21 -3.56 7.06
CA ALA A 628 28.41 -3.78 7.89
C ALA A 628 28.21 -3.32 9.35
N ALA A 629 27.53 -2.18 9.56
CA ALA A 629 27.27 -1.67 10.91
C ALA A 629 26.33 -2.57 11.70
N ILE A 630 25.28 -3.09 11.03
CA ILE A 630 24.31 -3.99 11.65
C ILE A 630 24.92 -5.37 11.88
N ARG A 631 25.70 -5.91 10.91
CA ARG A 631 26.44 -7.19 11.10
C ARG A 631 27.33 -7.13 12.33
N LYS A 632 28.13 -6.08 12.43
CA LYS A 632 29.02 -5.87 13.59
C LYS A 632 28.23 -5.87 14.91
N PHE A 633 27.13 -5.13 14.99
CA PHE A 633 26.29 -5.07 16.19
C PHE A 633 25.69 -6.43 16.55
N VAL A 634 25.14 -7.14 15.58
CA VAL A 634 24.54 -8.48 15.79
C VAL A 634 25.57 -9.47 16.30
N ASP A 635 26.81 -9.43 15.78
CA ASP A 635 27.90 -10.30 16.23
C ASP A 635 28.35 -9.96 17.66
N GLU A 636 28.54 -8.66 17.97
CA GLU A 636 28.90 -8.19 19.31
C GLU A 636 27.87 -8.56 20.37
N GLN A 637 26.57 -8.55 20.01
CA GLN A 637 25.47 -8.92 20.91
C GLN A 637 25.11 -10.41 20.86
N ASN A 638 25.82 -11.23 20.09
CA ASN A 638 25.55 -12.66 19.89
C ASN A 638 24.09 -12.95 19.53
N ILE A 639 23.48 -12.16 18.61
CA ILE A 639 22.11 -12.35 18.17
C ILE A 639 22.07 -13.34 17.00
N PRO A 640 21.39 -14.50 17.14
CA PRO A 640 21.37 -15.54 16.11
C PRO A 640 20.39 -15.17 14.98
N THR A 641 20.66 -14.10 14.24
CA THR A 641 19.90 -13.67 13.08
C THR A 641 20.60 -14.02 11.77
N THR A 642 19.85 -14.17 10.71
CA THR A 642 20.39 -14.26 9.34
C THR A 642 20.25 -12.90 8.67
N ILE A 643 21.31 -12.39 8.06
CA ILE A 643 21.28 -11.14 7.30
C ILE A 643 21.19 -11.45 5.81
N MET A 644 20.13 -10.97 5.19
CA MET A 644 19.85 -11.09 3.76
C MET A 644 19.85 -9.71 3.10
N TYR A 645 20.40 -9.60 1.91
CA TYR A 645 20.29 -8.41 1.08
C TYR A 645 19.52 -8.72 -0.21
N ASP A 646 18.30 -8.21 -0.30
CA ASP A 646 17.54 -8.22 -1.55
C ASP A 646 18.01 -7.08 -2.45
N MET A 647 18.92 -7.41 -3.36
CA MET A 647 19.53 -6.46 -4.30
C MET A 647 18.77 -6.35 -5.62
N ALA A 648 17.48 -6.69 -5.66
CA ALA A 648 16.70 -6.72 -6.92
C ALA A 648 16.87 -5.46 -7.77
N HIS A 649 16.91 -4.25 -7.17
CA HIS A 649 17.08 -3.00 -7.89
C HIS A 649 18.53 -2.61 -8.17
N VAL A 650 19.47 -3.12 -7.41
CA VAL A 650 20.89 -2.74 -7.46
C VAL A 650 21.83 -3.91 -7.75
N LEU A 651 21.29 -5.03 -8.28
CA LEU A 651 22.10 -6.22 -8.55
C LEU A 651 23.30 -5.92 -9.47
N GLY A 652 23.12 -5.10 -10.49
CA GLY A 652 24.18 -4.69 -11.42
C GLY A 652 25.22 -3.73 -10.81
N LEU A 653 25.00 -3.29 -9.57
CA LEU A 653 25.90 -2.37 -8.85
C LEU A 653 26.79 -3.07 -7.81
N VAL A 654 26.72 -4.40 -7.67
CA VAL A 654 27.60 -5.13 -6.75
C VAL A 654 29.06 -4.91 -7.14
N GLY A 655 29.82 -4.20 -6.30
CA GLY A 655 31.22 -3.88 -6.59
C GLY A 655 31.71 -2.61 -5.90
N ASP A 656 32.87 -2.12 -6.36
CA ASP A 656 33.59 -1.01 -5.74
C ASP A 656 32.87 0.35 -5.75
N TYR A 657 31.99 0.54 -6.72
CA TYR A 657 31.29 1.82 -6.87
C TYR A 657 30.02 1.93 -5.99
N PHE A 658 29.48 0.81 -5.52
CA PHE A 658 28.32 0.81 -4.63
C PHE A 658 28.58 -0.05 -3.37
N GLN A 659 28.17 -1.32 -3.34
CA GLN A 659 28.33 -2.19 -2.17
C GLN A 659 28.81 -3.59 -2.55
N LYS A 660 29.54 -4.20 -1.63
CA LYS A 660 29.97 -5.59 -1.68
C LYS A 660 29.29 -6.37 -0.54
N PRO A 661 28.10 -6.88 -0.76
CA PRO A 661 27.24 -7.36 0.34
C PRO A 661 27.89 -8.44 1.21
N PHE A 662 28.67 -9.37 0.63
CA PHE A 662 29.33 -10.44 1.40
C PHE A 662 30.53 -9.93 2.22
N GLU A 663 31.28 -8.95 1.73
CA GLU A 663 32.34 -8.31 2.48
C GLU A 663 31.79 -7.47 3.64
N GLU A 664 30.57 -6.96 3.49
CA GLU A 664 29.85 -6.20 4.51
C GLU A 664 29.11 -7.10 5.52
N GLY A 665 29.02 -8.40 5.28
CA GLY A 665 28.49 -9.38 6.22
C GLY A 665 27.06 -9.86 5.96
N ALA A 666 26.51 -9.63 4.77
CA ALA A 666 25.31 -10.33 4.33
C ALA A 666 25.63 -11.82 4.17
N GLU A 667 24.71 -12.68 4.56
CA GLU A 667 24.86 -14.13 4.46
C GLU A 667 24.15 -14.68 3.21
N ILE A 668 23.07 -14.03 2.79
CA ILE A 668 22.29 -14.37 1.60
C ILE A 668 22.11 -13.10 0.77
N VAL A 669 22.32 -13.21 -0.52
CA VAL A 669 22.00 -12.16 -1.50
C VAL A 669 20.99 -12.72 -2.48
N THR A 670 19.91 -11.98 -2.73
CA THR A 670 18.95 -12.28 -3.78
C THR A 670 18.84 -11.12 -4.77
N GLY A 671 18.39 -11.38 -5.98
CA GLY A 671 18.24 -10.29 -6.94
C GLY A 671 17.49 -10.65 -8.21
N SER A 672 17.17 -9.61 -8.97
CA SER A 672 16.57 -9.68 -10.31
C SER A 672 17.62 -9.35 -11.35
N THR A 673 17.75 -10.18 -12.39
CA THR A 673 18.84 -10.08 -13.37
C THR A 673 18.55 -9.14 -14.55
N HIS A 674 17.36 -8.54 -14.61
CA HIS A 674 16.88 -7.73 -15.76
C HIS A 674 16.81 -6.22 -15.49
N LYS A 675 17.20 -5.78 -14.30
CA LYS A 675 17.19 -4.35 -13.92
C LYS A 675 18.58 -3.75 -14.19
N THR A 676 19.29 -3.35 -13.17
CA THR A 676 20.68 -2.84 -13.34
C THR A 676 21.65 -3.89 -13.90
N PHE A 677 21.39 -5.19 -13.70
CA PHE A 677 22.26 -6.26 -14.25
C PHE A 677 22.13 -6.47 -15.78
N PHE A 678 21.12 -5.91 -16.42
CA PHE A 678 20.84 -5.91 -17.87
C PHE A 678 20.74 -7.30 -18.55
N GLY A 679 20.50 -8.36 -17.79
CA GLY A 679 20.20 -9.69 -18.31
C GLY A 679 18.72 -9.92 -18.63
N PRO A 680 18.32 -11.12 -18.99
CA PRO A 680 16.91 -11.47 -19.15
C PRO A 680 16.19 -11.53 -17.78
N GLN A 681 14.88 -11.56 -17.79
CA GLN A 681 14.07 -11.67 -16.58
C GLN A 681 14.28 -13.01 -15.87
N ARG A 682 15.12 -13.01 -14.85
CA ARG A 682 15.38 -14.14 -13.95
C ARG A 682 15.69 -13.64 -12.55
N GLY A 683 15.83 -14.59 -11.65
CA GLY A 683 16.34 -14.35 -10.30
C GLY A 683 17.68 -15.04 -10.05
N VAL A 684 18.30 -14.71 -8.94
CA VAL A 684 19.52 -15.33 -8.45
C VAL A 684 19.52 -15.34 -6.93
N ILE A 685 20.14 -16.39 -6.34
CA ILE A 685 20.41 -16.47 -4.90
C ILE A 685 21.89 -16.81 -4.75
N ALA A 686 22.60 -16.09 -3.87
CA ALA A 686 24.01 -16.31 -3.62
C ALA A 686 24.29 -16.35 -2.12
N THR A 687 25.35 -17.07 -1.73
CA THR A 687 25.85 -17.15 -0.35
C THR A 687 27.34 -17.39 -0.29
N ASN A 688 27.95 -17.06 0.86
CA ASN A 688 29.36 -17.30 1.14
C ASN A 688 29.61 -18.50 2.06
N TRP A 689 28.60 -19.33 2.34
CA TRP A 689 28.78 -20.50 3.16
C TRP A 689 29.61 -21.58 2.45
N LYS A 690 30.53 -22.18 3.18
CA LYS A 690 31.37 -23.27 2.72
C LYS A 690 30.82 -24.60 3.25
N LYS A 691 31.22 -25.71 2.65
CA LYS A 691 30.78 -27.06 3.06
C LYS A 691 31.04 -27.39 4.53
N GLU A 692 32.02 -26.74 5.13
CA GLU A 692 32.38 -26.92 6.54
C GLU A 692 31.48 -26.14 7.49
N ASP A 693 30.75 -25.16 7.00
CA ASP A 693 29.90 -24.27 7.81
C ASP A 693 28.61 -25.00 8.22
N LEU A 694 28.18 -24.80 9.45
CA LEU A 694 26.94 -25.38 9.94
C LEU A 694 25.74 -24.96 9.08
N LYS A 695 25.73 -23.71 8.61
CA LYS A 695 24.67 -23.14 7.73
C LYS A 695 24.72 -23.64 6.29
N TYR A 696 25.74 -24.45 5.89
CA TYR A 696 25.75 -25.01 4.54
C TYR A 696 24.51 -25.92 4.28
N GLY A 697 23.98 -26.59 5.30
CA GLY A 697 22.74 -27.33 5.18
C GLY A 697 21.50 -26.44 4.87
N LEU A 698 21.53 -25.17 5.26
CA LEU A 698 20.52 -24.20 4.82
C LEU A 698 20.68 -23.90 3.32
N TRP A 699 21.91 -23.79 2.82
CA TRP A 699 22.14 -23.65 1.37
C TRP A 699 21.56 -24.84 0.58
N GLU A 700 21.83 -26.08 1.00
CA GLU A 700 21.23 -27.25 0.36
C GLU A 700 19.70 -27.21 0.40
N THR A 701 19.13 -26.66 1.48
CA THR A 701 17.67 -26.44 1.57
C THR A 701 17.21 -25.36 0.59
N ILE A 702 17.94 -24.25 0.43
CA ILE A 702 17.64 -23.19 -0.55
C ILE A 702 17.65 -23.80 -1.96
N GLN A 703 18.67 -24.57 -2.34
CA GLN A 703 18.72 -25.24 -3.65
C GLN A 703 17.49 -26.15 -3.88
N SER A 704 17.11 -26.93 -2.87
CA SER A 704 15.93 -27.80 -2.92
C SER A 704 14.61 -27.01 -3.03
N ARG A 705 14.52 -25.84 -2.39
CA ARG A 705 13.35 -24.97 -2.46
C ARG A 705 13.33 -24.13 -3.74
N ALA A 706 14.48 -23.84 -4.32
CA ALA A 706 14.56 -23.25 -5.66
C ALA A 706 14.11 -24.26 -6.72
N PHE A 707 14.70 -25.46 -6.72
CA PHE A 707 14.35 -26.51 -7.67
C PHE A 707 14.33 -27.88 -6.96
N PRO A 708 13.22 -28.69 -7.02
CA PRO A 708 11.95 -28.40 -7.73
C PRO A 708 10.92 -27.64 -6.87
N GLY A 709 11.30 -27.09 -5.71
CA GLY A 709 10.35 -26.53 -4.75
C GLY A 709 9.56 -25.30 -5.24
N SER A 710 10.18 -24.47 -6.08
CA SER A 710 9.56 -23.26 -6.63
C SER A 710 9.35 -23.32 -8.15
N VAL A 711 10.20 -24.06 -8.86
CA VAL A 711 10.15 -24.19 -10.32
C VAL A 711 10.49 -25.61 -10.75
N SER A 712 9.80 -26.13 -11.74
CA SER A 712 10.11 -27.44 -12.34
C SER A 712 10.86 -27.30 -13.65
N ASN A 713 10.40 -26.44 -14.56
CA ASN A 713 11.12 -26.09 -15.79
C ASN A 713 11.67 -24.65 -15.67
N HIS A 714 12.97 -24.51 -15.61
CA HIS A 714 13.63 -23.24 -15.25
C HIS A 714 14.02 -22.36 -16.45
N HIS A 715 13.29 -22.45 -17.55
CA HIS A 715 13.37 -21.58 -18.73
C HIS A 715 14.80 -21.48 -19.32
N LEU A 716 15.25 -22.52 -19.99
CA LEU A 716 16.64 -22.71 -20.44
C LEU A 716 17.12 -21.64 -21.43
N GLY A 717 16.22 -21.09 -22.27
CA GLY A 717 16.57 -20.00 -23.20
C GLY A 717 17.02 -18.75 -22.45
N THR A 718 16.26 -18.32 -21.45
CA THR A 718 16.68 -17.15 -20.63
C THR A 718 17.89 -17.47 -19.75
N GLN A 719 18.13 -18.72 -19.37
CA GLN A 719 19.34 -19.12 -18.66
C GLN A 719 20.60 -18.97 -19.52
N LEU A 720 20.50 -19.40 -20.80
CA LEU A 720 21.56 -19.20 -21.80
C LEU A 720 21.82 -17.72 -22.06
N GLY A 721 20.75 -16.91 -22.19
CA GLY A 721 20.86 -15.46 -22.30
C GLY A 721 21.51 -14.82 -21.05
N LEU A 722 21.20 -15.32 -19.84
CA LEU A 722 21.83 -14.83 -18.61
C LEU A 722 23.32 -15.13 -18.56
N LEU A 723 23.78 -16.28 -19.07
CA LEU A 723 25.20 -16.57 -19.19
C LEU A 723 25.92 -15.52 -20.05
N MET A 724 25.35 -15.18 -21.22
CA MET A 724 25.91 -14.11 -22.06
C MET A 724 25.94 -12.76 -21.33
N ALA A 725 24.85 -12.39 -20.67
CA ALA A 725 24.80 -11.16 -19.88
C ALA A 725 25.82 -11.16 -18.72
N ALA A 726 26.10 -12.31 -18.12
CA ALA A 726 27.10 -12.44 -17.06
C ALA A 726 28.52 -12.24 -17.61
N TYR A 727 28.81 -12.75 -18.80
CA TYR A 727 30.09 -12.46 -19.49
C TYR A 727 30.24 -10.97 -19.79
N GLU A 728 29.21 -10.32 -20.34
CA GLU A 728 29.22 -8.88 -20.61
C GLU A 728 29.38 -8.09 -19.30
N MET A 729 28.61 -8.45 -18.27
CA MET A 729 28.69 -7.76 -16.96
C MET A 729 30.08 -7.90 -16.33
N ASN A 730 30.65 -9.07 -16.26
CA ASN A 730 31.98 -9.27 -15.68
C ASN A 730 33.05 -8.53 -16.47
N THR A 731 32.90 -8.39 -17.80
CA THR A 731 33.85 -7.66 -18.66
C THR A 731 33.73 -6.15 -18.46
N PHE A 732 32.54 -5.60 -18.41
CA PHE A 732 32.30 -4.15 -18.45
C PHE A 732 31.88 -3.55 -17.08
N LYS A 733 31.81 -4.35 -16.03
CA LYS A 733 31.31 -4.01 -14.70
C LYS A 733 31.78 -2.65 -14.20
N ALA A 734 33.11 -2.42 -14.19
CA ALA A 734 33.67 -1.22 -13.60
C ALA A 734 33.29 0.05 -14.36
N GLN A 735 33.36 0.01 -15.69
CA GLN A 735 33.04 1.17 -16.54
C GLN A 735 31.52 1.47 -16.47
N TYR A 736 30.69 0.43 -16.56
CA TYR A 736 29.22 0.55 -16.50
C TYR A 736 28.75 1.11 -15.16
N GLN A 737 29.19 0.52 -14.04
CA GLN A 737 28.80 0.97 -12.69
C GLN A 737 29.19 2.41 -12.43
N LYS A 738 30.42 2.79 -12.81
CA LYS A 738 30.88 4.17 -12.70
C LYS A 738 30.01 5.11 -13.50
N ALA A 739 29.79 4.81 -14.77
CA ALA A 739 29.06 5.67 -15.67
C ALA A 739 27.60 5.92 -15.22
N ILE A 740 26.87 4.87 -14.81
CA ILE A 740 25.47 5.03 -14.40
C ILE A 740 25.32 5.82 -13.10
N ILE A 741 26.22 5.65 -12.15
CA ILE A 741 26.18 6.41 -10.88
C ILE A 741 26.56 7.88 -11.11
N GLU A 742 27.60 8.14 -11.90
CA GLU A 742 28.00 9.50 -12.26
C GLU A 742 26.90 10.23 -13.05
N ASN A 743 26.29 9.56 -14.03
CA ASN A 743 25.16 10.08 -14.79
C ASN A 743 23.93 10.34 -13.90
N ALA A 744 23.61 9.47 -12.96
CA ALA A 744 22.51 9.68 -12.02
C ALA A 744 22.73 10.91 -11.13
N LYS A 745 23.94 11.10 -10.60
CA LYS A 745 24.32 12.29 -9.83
C LYS A 745 24.25 13.56 -10.66
N HIS A 746 24.72 13.49 -11.91
CA HIS A 746 24.69 14.62 -12.83
C HIS A 746 23.25 15.00 -13.19
N PHE A 747 22.44 14.02 -13.56
CA PHE A 747 21.04 14.25 -13.93
C PHE A 747 20.20 14.82 -12.77
N ALA A 748 20.42 14.33 -11.54
CA ALA A 748 19.76 14.87 -10.36
C ALA A 748 20.06 16.37 -10.17
N LYS A 749 21.33 16.76 -10.33
CA LYS A 749 21.75 18.18 -10.29
C LYS A 749 21.18 19.00 -11.45
N ALA A 750 21.12 18.42 -12.66
CA ALA A 750 20.55 19.07 -13.83
C ALA A 750 19.04 19.34 -13.64
N LEU A 751 18.27 18.35 -13.14
CA LEU A 751 16.84 18.53 -12.82
C LEU A 751 16.63 19.61 -11.75
N LYS A 752 17.44 19.60 -10.68
CA LYS A 752 17.37 20.65 -9.63
C LYS A 752 17.66 22.03 -10.19
N LYS A 753 18.65 22.15 -11.08
CA LYS A 753 18.97 23.42 -11.79
C LYS A 753 17.81 23.91 -12.66
N GLN A 754 17.02 23.01 -13.22
CA GLN A 754 15.82 23.34 -14.00
C GLN A 754 14.60 23.68 -13.12
N GLY A 755 14.69 23.56 -11.81
CA GLY A 755 13.64 23.94 -10.87
C GLY A 755 12.76 22.77 -10.38
N LEU A 756 13.10 21.52 -10.69
CA LEU A 756 12.42 20.35 -10.14
C LEU A 756 12.90 20.08 -8.71
N ASP A 757 12.01 19.56 -7.89
CA ASP A 757 12.36 19.16 -6.51
C ASP A 757 12.88 17.73 -6.51
N VAL A 758 14.19 17.59 -6.28
CA VAL A 758 14.91 16.32 -6.31
C VAL A 758 15.19 15.83 -4.91
N ALA A 759 14.79 14.59 -4.63
CA ALA A 759 15.01 13.91 -3.36
C ALA A 759 16.45 13.42 -3.20
N GLY A 760 16.89 13.27 -1.96
CA GLY A 760 18.21 12.77 -1.59
C GLY A 760 19.12 13.85 -1.04
N ASP A 761 20.35 13.47 -0.69
CA ASP A 761 21.35 14.34 -0.07
C ASP A 761 22.17 15.10 -1.14
N PRO A 762 22.08 16.44 -1.20
CA PRO A 762 22.85 17.24 -2.16
C PRO A 762 24.38 17.09 -2.00
N GLU A 763 24.89 16.83 -0.80
CA GLU A 763 26.32 16.73 -0.54
C GLU A 763 26.97 15.54 -1.27
N ILE A 764 26.22 14.44 -1.42
CA ILE A 764 26.68 13.27 -2.19
C ILE A 764 26.24 13.30 -3.66
N GLY A 765 25.54 14.35 -4.10
CA GLY A 765 24.94 14.48 -5.43
C GLY A 765 23.60 13.76 -5.56
N TYR A 766 22.81 13.76 -4.49
CA TYR A 766 21.43 13.21 -4.34
C TYR A 766 21.35 11.69 -4.30
N THR A 767 22.25 10.94 -4.87
CA THR A 767 22.16 9.47 -4.95
C THR A 767 23.55 8.83 -4.97
N GLU A 768 23.62 7.60 -4.44
CA GLU A 768 24.79 6.71 -4.57
C GLU A 768 24.49 5.56 -5.56
N THR A 769 23.32 5.59 -6.24
CA THR A 769 22.88 4.52 -7.14
C THR A 769 22.56 5.05 -8.53
N HIS A 770 21.87 4.27 -9.32
CA HIS A 770 21.35 4.63 -10.64
C HIS A 770 20.04 5.42 -10.60
N GLN A 771 19.43 5.57 -9.41
CA GLN A 771 18.10 6.16 -9.28
C GLN A 771 18.14 7.65 -8.99
N VAL A 772 17.18 8.37 -9.56
CA VAL A 772 16.86 9.76 -9.26
C VAL A 772 15.36 9.85 -9.00
N ILE A 773 14.97 10.53 -7.93
CA ILE A 773 13.58 10.74 -7.55
C ILE A 773 13.30 12.25 -7.55
N ALA A 774 12.26 12.67 -8.27
CA ALA A 774 11.85 14.07 -8.32
C ALA A 774 10.36 14.20 -7.97
N SER A 775 10.02 15.09 -7.04
CA SER A 775 8.64 15.41 -6.69
C SER A 775 8.01 16.27 -7.81
N VAL A 776 6.76 15.95 -8.14
CA VAL A 776 5.95 16.68 -9.14
C VAL A 776 4.63 17.20 -8.54
N GLY A 777 4.46 17.04 -7.24
CA GLY A 777 3.27 17.43 -6.49
C GLY A 777 2.40 16.24 -6.08
N TYR A 778 1.75 16.39 -4.94
CA TYR A 778 0.92 15.33 -4.34
C TYR A 778 -0.11 14.80 -5.33
N GLY A 779 -0.09 13.49 -5.59
CA GLY A 779 -1.02 12.82 -6.50
C GLY A 779 -0.85 13.12 -7.99
N MET A 780 0.10 13.98 -8.38
CA MET A 780 0.33 14.41 -9.78
C MET A 780 1.18 13.42 -10.59
N GLY A 781 1.78 12.45 -9.95
CA GLY A 781 2.65 11.48 -10.61
C GLY A 781 2.06 10.82 -11.85
N PRO A 782 0.84 10.25 -11.80
CA PRO A 782 0.21 9.61 -12.96
C PRO A 782 -0.02 10.55 -14.13
N GLU A 783 -0.58 11.74 -13.90
CA GLU A 783 -0.83 12.74 -14.95
C GLU A 783 0.47 13.19 -15.63
N ILE A 784 1.48 13.49 -14.82
CA ILE A 784 2.78 13.93 -15.32
C ILE A 784 3.49 12.80 -16.09
N ALA A 785 3.42 11.57 -15.60
CA ALA A 785 4.00 10.42 -16.29
C ALA A 785 3.33 10.19 -17.65
N GLU A 786 1.99 10.28 -17.74
CA GLU A 786 1.26 10.20 -19.00
C GLU A 786 1.63 11.34 -19.97
N ARG A 787 1.79 12.57 -19.46
CA ARG A 787 2.24 13.71 -20.25
C ARG A 787 3.64 13.49 -20.81
N LEU A 788 4.55 12.97 -20.02
CA LEU A 788 5.91 12.62 -20.44
C LEU A 788 5.89 11.49 -21.48
N GLU A 789 5.06 10.45 -21.29
CA GLU A 789 4.91 9.35 -22.25
C GLU A 789 4.44 9.84 -23.62
N ARG A 790 3.44 10.73 -23.67
CA ARG A 790 3.01 11.39 -24.94
C ARG A 790 4.14 12.18 -25.62
N ASN A 791 5.13 12.57 -24.83
CA ASN A 791 6.35 13.26 -25.30
C ASN A 791 7.56 12.32 -25.41
N ASN A 792 7.34 11.01 -25.50
CA ASN A 792 8.37 9.99 -25.68
C ASN A 792 9.39 9.87 -24.53
N ILE A 793 9.02 10.28 -23.31
CA ILE A 793 9.82 10.09 -22.09
C ILE A 793 9.08 9.14 -21.16
N ILE A 794 9.65 7.97 -20.91
CA ILE A 794 9.02 6.92 -20.12
C ILE A 794 9.61 6.92 -18.73
N VAL A 795 8.74 7.11 -17.73
CA VAL A 795 9.10 7.17 -16.32
C VAL A 795 8.19 6.26 -15.48
N ASN A 796 8.60 6.00 -14.25
CA ASN A 796 7.74 5.37 -13.24
C ASN A 796 7.33 6.42 -12.21
N TYR A 797 6.02 6.61 -12.01
CA TYR A 797 5.53 7.41 -10.88
C TYR A 797 5.53 6.57 -9.59
N GLN A 798 5.73 7.22 -8.46
CA GLN A 798 5.87 6.58 -7.16
C GLN A 798 5.41 7.52 -6.04
N ALA A 799 4.80 6.98 -5.00
CA ALA A 799 4.59 7.74 -3.77
C ALA A 799 5.93 7.99 -3.07
N THR A 800 6.10 9.19 -2.55
CA THR A 800 7.21 9.52 -1.64
C THR A 800 6.96 8.94 -0.25
N PRO A 801 8.00 8.81 0.61
CA PRO A 801 7.84 8.24 1.95
C PRO A 801 6.93 9.00 2.91
N ASP A 802 6.52 10.21 2.57
CA ASP A 802 5.58 11.06 3.32
C ASP A 802 4.16 11.09 2.72
N GLU A 803 3.90 10.29 1.68
CA GLU A 803 2.60 10.15 1.05
C GLU A 803 1.88 8.86 1.49
N GLU A 804 0.56 8.82 1.27
CA GLU A 804 -0.33 7.74 1.77
C GLU A 804 -0.18 6.40 1.03
N GLY A 805 0.82 6.27 0.17
CA GLY A 805 1.17 5.04 -0.52
C GLY A 805 0.92 5.10 -2.03
N PHE A 806 0.89 3.93 -2.65
CA PHE A 806 0.98 3.70 -4.10
C PHE A 806 0.07 4.58 -4.96
N THR A 807 -1.11 4.87 -4.47
CA THR A 807 -2.17 5.53 -5.22
C THR A 807 -2.18 7.05 -5.07
N ALA A 808 -1.37 7.57 -4.16
CA ALA A 808 -1.19 9.01 -3.95
C ALA A 808 0.16 9.52 -4.48
N SER A 809 0.65 8.89 -5.57
CA SER A 809 2.00 9.12 -6.09
C SER A 809 2.24 10.57 -6.53
N GLY A 810 3.15 11.26 -5.85
CA GLY A 810 3.54 12.65 -6.14
C GLY A 810 4.96 12.79 -6.66
N ALA A 811 5.65 11.69 -7.00
CA ALA A 811 7.01 11.71 -7.51
C ALA A 811 7.20 10.87 -8.76
N LEU A 812 8.25 11.18 -9.50
CA LEU A 812 8.81 10.38 -10.58
C LEU A 812 10.04 9.65 -10.06
N ARG A 813 10.09 8.33 -10.21
CA ARG A 813 11.26 7.51 -9.93
C ARG A 813 11.91 7.14 -11.26
N MET A 814 13.15 7.55 -11.44
CA MET A 814 13.89 7.44 -12.69
C MET A 814 15.19 6.67 -12.50
N GLY A 815 15.67 5.98 -13.53
CA GLY A 815 16.91 5.22 -13.55
C GLY A 815 17.74 5.52 -14.79
N MET A 816 19.04 5.67 -14.61
CA MET A 816 19.94 6.06 -15.70
C MET A 816 20.55 4.88 -16.45
N SER A 817 20.21 3.65 -16.06
CA SER A 817 20.87 2.44 -16.54
C SER A 817 20.75 2.24 -18.05
N GLU A 818 19.55 2.31 -18.61
CA GLU A 818 19.31 2.01 -20.02
C GLU A 818 19.89 3.09 -20.93
N MET A 819 19.65 4.37 -20.63
CA MET A 819 20.15 5.47 -21.46
C MET A 819 21.66 5.57 -21.40
N THR A 820 22.29 5.25 -20.29
CA THR A 820 23.75 5.14 -20.20
C THR A 820 24.30 4.04 -21.13
N ARG A 821 23.58 2.90 -21.24
CA ARG A 821 23.95 1.84 -22.18
C ARG A 821 23.75 2.24 -23.64
N PHE A 822 22.87 3.17 -23.93
CA PHE A 822 22.74 3.78 -25.26
C PHE A 822 23.67 4.96 -25.49
N GLY A 823 24.61 5.24 -24.56
CA GLY A 823 25.67 6.21 -24.74
C GLY A 823 25.34 7.62 -24.26
N PHE A 824 24.25 7.82 -23.49
CA PHE A 824 24.00 9.10 -22.85
C PHE A 824 25.08 9.42 -21.84
N GLY A 825 25.64 10.61 -21.93
CA GLY A 825 26.55 11.21 -20.99
C GLY A 825 25.95 12.49 -20.38
N PHE A 826 26.81 13.34 -19.84
CA PHE A 826 26.37 14.54 -19.12
C PHE A 826 25.61 15.53 -20.00
N GLU A 827 26.04 15.72 -21.25
CA GLU A 827 25.40 16.66 -22.18
C GLU A 827 23.97 16.23 -22.54
N GLU A 828 23.77 14.94 -22.80
CA GLU A 828 22.46 14.36 -23.11
C GLU A 828 21.53 14.42 -21.92
N PHE A 829 22.03 14.14 -20.72
CA PHE A 829 21.24 14.25 -19.49
C PHE A 829 20.94 15.72 -19.12
N ASP A 830 21.80 16.68 -19.41
CA ASP A 830 21.48 18.12 -19.29
C ASP A 830 20.34 18.49 -20.23
N LYS A 831 20.43 18.06 -21.51
CA LYS A 831 19.35 18.31 -22.48
C LYS A 831 18.04 17.63 -22.10
N LEU A 832 18.09 16.40 -21.62
CA LEU A 832 16.91 15.67 -21.15
C LEU A 832 16.27 16.39 -19.94
N ALA A 833 17.07 16.89 -19.00
CA ALA A 833 16.55 17.64 -17.84
C ALA A 833 15.84 18.94 -18.28
N GLU A 834 16.36 19.64 -19.30
CA GLU A 834 15.70 20.80 -19.89
C GLU A 834 14.34 20.42 -20.51
N LEU A 835 14.29 19.37 -21.35
CA LEU A 835 13.07 18.90 -22.00
C LEU A 835 12.02 18.43 -20.99
N MET A 836 12.44 17.70 -19.96
CA MET A 836 11.53 17.29 -18.89
C MET A 836 10.96 18.49 -18.14
N ALA A 837 11.77 19.49 -17.81
CA ALA A 837 11.29 20.70 -17.14
C ALA A 837 10.37 21.52 -18.05
N ASP A 838 10.63 21.58 -19.35
CA ASP A 838 9.73 22.22 -20.34
C ASP A 838 8.36 21.51 -20.36
N CYS A 839 8.36 20.19 -20.37
CA CYS A 839 7.14 19.41 -20.34
C CYS A 839 6.39 19.52 -18.99
N ILE A 840 7.10 19.31 -17.86
CA ILE A 840 6.50 19.25 -16.52
C ILE A 840 6.08 20.62 -16.02
N LEU A 841 7.00 21.59 -16.03
CA LEU A 841 6.81 22.89 -15.38
C LEU A 841 6.21 23.95 -16.31
N ARG A 842 6.45 23.83 -17.63
CA ARG A 842 6.07 24.85 -18.60
C ARG A 842 4.97 24.37 -19.57
N GLY A 843 4.54 23.10 -19.47
CA GLY A 843 3.47 22.53 -20.30
C GLY A 843 3.76 22.49 -21.79
N LYS A 844 5.03 22.43 -22.19
CA LYS A 844 5.41 22.38 -23.60
C LYS A 844 5.37 20.96 -24.15
N GLU A 845 4.99 20.82 -25.40
CA GLU A 845 5.17 19.60 -26.17
C GLU A 845 6.63 19.53 -26.65
N VAL A 846 7.32 18.41 -26.32
CA VAL A 846 8.75 18.21 -26.57
C VAL A 846 9.06 16.90 -27.30
N GLY A 847 8.02 16.18 -27.77
CA GLY A 847 8.13 14.84 -28.32
C GLY A 847 9.07 14.72 -29.52
N ASP A 848 9.08 15.72 -30.42
CA ASP A 848 9.95 15.75 -31.58
C ASP A 848 11.42 15.91 -31.20
N GLU A 849 11.71 16.79 -30.22
CA GLU A 849 13.06 17.01 -29.71
C GLU A 849 13.58 15.77 -28.96
N VAL A 850 12.72 15.10 -28.20
CA VAL A 850 13.05 13.85 -27.52
C VAL A 850 13.36 12.75 -28.52
N THR A 851 12.52 12.57 -29.54
CA THR A 851 12.75 11.60 -30.62
C THR A 851 14.05 11.88 -31.36
N LYS A 852 14.32 13.14 -31.65
CA LYS A 852 15.59 13.58 -32.29
C LYS A 852 16.79 13.27 -31.42
N LEU A 853 16.73 13.59 -30.13
CA LEU A 853 17.80 13.29 -29.17
C LEU A 853 18.05 11.78 -29.11
N ARG A 854 17.00 10.99 -28.91
CA ARG A 854 17.10 9.52 -28.82
C ARG A 854 17.61 8.90 -30.11
N GLY A 855 17.21 9.41 -31.26
CA GLY A 855 17.60 8.89 -32.60
C GLY A 855 19.11 8.94 -32.86
N GLY A 856 19.85 9.82 -32.19
CA GLY A 856 21.30 9.89 -32.23
C GLY A 856 22.04 8.78 -31.44
N TYR A 857 21.32 8.04 -30.58
CA TYR A 857 21.90 7.12 -29.59
C TYR A 857 21.25 5.74 -29.66
N THR A 858 21.42 5.04 -30.79
CA THR A 858 20.82 3.72 -31.03
C THR A 858 21.78 2.53 -30.81
N ARG A 859 23.10 2.81 -30.74
CA ARG A 859 24.11 1.77 -30.46
C ARG A 859 24.18 1.50 -28.97
N MET A 860 24.17 0.23 -28.62
CA MET A 860 24.32 -0.21 -27.22
C MET A 860 25.80 -0.32 -26.85
N HIS A 861 26.15 0.14 -25.66
CA HIS A 861 27.46 0.00 -25.04
C HIS A 861 27.45 -1.05 -23.93
N TYR A 862 28.63 -1.39 -23.41
CA TYR A 862 28.82 -2.40 -22.35
C TYR A 862 28.29 -3.78 -22.75
N CYS A 863 28.46 -4.13 -24.02
CA CYS A 863 28.15 -5.43 -24.59
C CYS A 863 29.25 -5.81 -25.62
N PHE A 864 29.32 -7.06 -26.01
CA PHE A 864 30.24 -7.51 -27.06
C PHE A 864 29.68 -7.11 -28.45
N ASP A 865 30.41 -6.25 -29.15
CA ASP A 865 29.97 -5.72 -30.46
C ASP A 865 31.14 -5.56 -31.47
N ASP A 866 32.27 -6.30 -31.25
CA ASP A 866 33.35 -6.40 -32.22
C ASP A 866 32.93 -7.18 -33.46
N GLU A 867 33.73 -7.09 -34.54
CA GLU A 867 33.41 -7.68 -35.85
C GLU A 867 33.27 -9.22 -35.77
N GLU A 868 34.09 -9.88 -34.94
CA GLU A 868 34.02 -11.33 -34.76
C GLU A 868 32.68 -11.74 -34.11
N MET A 869 32.27 -11.04 -33.06
CA MET A 869 30.98 -11.26 -32.37
C MET A 869 29.81 -10.99 -33.31
N LEU A 870 29.81 -9.88 -34.05
CA LEU A 870 28.74 -9.54 -34.98
C LEU A 870 28.61 -10.62 -36.10
N ASN A 871 29.70 -11.08 -36.66
CA ASN A 871 29.70 -12.17 -37.67
C ASN A 871 29.16 -13.49 -37.07
N ALA A 872 29.54 -13.82 -35.84
CA ALA A 872 29.01 -15.00 -35.15
C ALA A 872 27.48 -14.90 -34.94
N LEU A 873 26.99 -13.73 -34.50
CA LEU A 873 25.57 -13.47 -34.29
C LEU A 873 24.77 -13.51 -35.58
N GLU A 874 25.29 -13.00 -36.70
CA GLU A 874 24.65 -13.08 -38.01
C GLU A 874 24.55 -14.54 -38.50
N SER A 875 25.65 -15.28 -38.34
CA SER A 875 25.64 -16.72 -38.71
C SER A 875 24.68 -17.51 -37.85
N PHE A 876 24.58 -17.18 -36.53
CA PHE A 876 23.68 -17.82 -35.61
C PHE A 876 22.22 -17.50 -35.97
N SER A 877 21.88 -16.21 -36.14
CA SER A 877 20.54 -15.72 -36.54
C SER A 877 20.04 -16.43 -37.78
N ALA A 878 20.86 -16.48 -38.82
CA ALA A 878 20.52 -17.17 -40.08
C ALA A 878 20.22 -18.67 -39.90
N LYS A 879 20.95 -19.34 -38.98
CA LYS A 879 20.77 -20.78 -38.69
C LYS A 879 19.54 -21.10 -37.87
N ILE A 880 19.13 -20.21 -36.99
CA ILE A 880 17.91 -20.39 -36.15
C ILE A 880 16.66 -19.83 -36.82
N GLY A 881 16.78 -19.17 -37.98
CA GLY A 881 15.67 -18.60 -38.73
C GLY A 881 15.07 -17.33 -38.13
N LEU A 882 15.88 -16.52 -37.38
CA LEU A 882 15.48 -15.25 -36.79
C LEU A 882 16.25 -14.08 -37.41
#